data_cddda11020ac9e00ef353e335461aec5
#
_entry.id   cddda11020ac9e00ef353e335461aec5
#
_cell.length_a   1.000
_cell.length_b   1.000
_cell.length_c   1.000
_cell.angle_alpha   90.00
_cell.angle_beta   90.00
_cell.angle_gamma   90.00
#
_symmetry.space_group_name_H-M   'P 1'
#
loop_
_entity.id
_entity.type
_entity.pdbx_description
1 polymer ?
#
loop_
_entity_poly.entity_id
_entity_poly.type
_entity_poly.pdbx_seq_one_letter_code
_entity_poly.pdbx_strand_id
1 'polypeptide(L)'
;MRLLLNIILITLAVLACYIDDIYLNFWPPRPDSALNLTIRSRRIFNFNQQTALDVNRKKALSQYAPVYRYTPPGIEASKEKFEEFIRAISAFKEKRQKGVENLRKQLQKELGVALSVDNIIRIIQYRDLNNLLQGILTIEESILQNNILQDPQGLMGKKAIEIKMPNSNGTVRHPVDDLITLEKARFLLEEKILQLFWQVDKRVLDPVVRVSLATLQPNLKYDQEENERRLDRINREFPSRVVTYNQGDVLIPFRNILTEKDVLLLDAYQKHNIAGIYRDVPWTFFTILFMVVFYNLFLSKILADGSRNKPPYRFLLTLLITTVIILNGYLVLLPFPIYGLPFCLLPMLIIFLNHGKIIATATTIVGAMLVSLFTGPTYEILLFFTFGGLVAVLVSSGLQKRLQILVPSLMVGFINALSIIVFTMDWQAISSQIVSPQTIKIEKLVPIVDAALTSDIVWAVLGGLAAGPLALLLLPLLELGWDTASTFKLNRYMDLNRPLMKELLSKAPGTYQHCMAVAYLAQSVGEAVGADTRLLRIGAYYHDVGKMVNPKFFIENQFDGENPHDVLEPRESSKIILNHVRRGMKIGQEVGLPKIVVDLILQHHGTQLMDYFYNIAAKTYSNSTIREEVFRYPGPKPQSFEAALLMVCYAVEAASRSLLNPNRKEFRKMVRLILVKRIVDGQFSECDLSSR
;
A
#
# COMPACT_ATOMS: atom_id res chain seq x y z
N MET A 1 -4.11 10.57 28.59
CA MET A 1 -4.84 9.62 27.75
C MET A 1 -5.01 10.07 26.29
N ARG A 2 -5.47 11.33 25.98
CA ARG A 2 -5.61 11.83 24.58
C ARG A 2 -4.28 11.90 23.81
N LEU A 3 -3.24 12.46 24.43
CA LEU A 3 -1.91 12.54 23.81
C LEU A 3 -1.34 11.15 23.51
N LEU A 4 -1.46 10.22 24.43
CA LEU A 4 -0.98 8.84 24.25
C LEU A 4 -1.71 8.14 23.10
N LEU A 5 -3.03 8.30 22.99
CA LEU A 5 -3.81 7.74 21.87
C LEU A 5 -3.34 8.31 20.54
N ASN A 6 -3.14 9.63 20.43
CA ASN A 6 -2.67 10.27 19.21
C ASN A 6 -1.26 9.76 18.83
N ILE A 7 -0.36 9.62 19.78
CA ILE A 7 0.99 9.08 19.56
C ILE A 7 0.90 7.64 19.04
N ILE A 8 0.09 6.78 19.68
CA ILE A 8 -0.10 5.40 19.24
C ILE A 8 -0.64 5.36 17.80
N LEU A 9 -1.65 6.18 17.50
CA LEU A 9 -2.27 6.22 16.17
C LEU A 9 -1.30 6.73 15.10
N ILE A 10 -0.50 7.76 15.40
CA ILE A 10 0.54 8.26 14.49
C ILE A 10 1.60 7.17 14.25
N THR A 11 2.05 6.51 15.31
CA THR A 11 3.04 5.42 15.21
C THR A 11 2.51 4.27 14.34
N LEU A 12 1.26 3.86 14.55
CA LEU A 12 0.61 2.82 13.74
C LEU A 12 0.47 3.25 12.28
N ALA A 13 0.12 4.50 12.01
CA ALA A 13 0.04 5.02 10.64
C ALA A 13 1.41 5.03 9.95
N VAL A 14 2.48 5.43 10.65
CA VAL A 14 3.85 5.38 10.11
C VAL A 14 4.29 3.94 9.86
N LEU A 15 4.06 3.03 10.80
CA LEU A 15 4.37 1.61 10.62
C LEU A 15 3.61 1.02 9.42
N ALA A 16 2.33 1.40 9.27
CA ALA A 16 1.53 0.96 8.14
C ALA A 16 2.07 1.47 6.80
N CYS A 17 2.68 2.67 6.74
CA CYS A 17 3.34 3.18 5.54
C CYS A 17 4.52 2.31 5.08
N TYR A 18 5.22 1.64 5.98
CA TYR A 18 6.47 0.93 5.69
C TYR A 18 6.37 -0.58 5.95
N ILE A 19 5.15 -1.13 5.99
CA ILE A 19 4.93 -2.53 6.36
C ILE A 19 5.60 -3.52 5.40
N ASP A 20 5.63 -3.21 4.10
CA ASP A 20 6.30 -3.99 3.07
C ASP A 20 7.83 -3.97 3.23
N ASP A 21 8.41 -2.80 3.51
CA ASP A 21 9.85 -2.67 3.77
C ASP A 21 10.25 -3.37 5.07
N ILE A 22 9.42 -3.25 6.11
CA ILE A 22 9.62 -3.95 7.38
C ILE A 22 9.58 -5.46 7.15
N TYR A 23 8.58 -5.94 6.41
CA TYR A 23 8.46 -7.36 6.07
C TYR A 23 9.70 -7.87 5.34
N LEU A 24 10.16 -7.19 4.29
CA LEU A 24 11.34 -7.58 3.52
C LEU A 24 12.62 -7.63 4.37
N ASN A 25 12.74 -6.76 5.37
CA ASN A 25 13.90 -6.75 6.25
C ASN A 25 13.92 -7.91 7.25
N PHE A 26 12.76 -8.28 7.83
CA PHE A 26 12.65 -9.35 8.81
C PHE A 26 12.54 -10.74 8.18
N TRP A 27 11.95 -10.83 6.99
CA TRP A 27 11.74 -12.07 6.23
C TRP A 27 12.29 -11.91 4.80
N PRO A 28 13.64 -12.01 4.66
CA PRO A 28 14.24 -11.87 3.33
C PRO A 28 13.69 -12.92 2.38
N PRO A 29 13.30 -12.51 1.17
CA PRO A 29 12.70 -13.39 0.19
C PRO A 29 13.68 -14.48 -0.26
N ARG A 30 13.17 -15.69 -0.48
CA ARG A 30 13.95 -16.83 -0.98
C ARG A 30 13.33 -17.32 -2.29
N PRO A 31 14.12 -17.87 -3.21
CA PRO A 31 13.58 -18.56 -4.38
C PRO A 31 12.59 -19.65 -3.95
N ASP A 32 11.57 -19.90 -4.77
CA ASP A 32 10.51 -20.87 -4.55
C ASP A 32 9.64 -20.64 -3.30
N SER A 33 9.81 -19.53 -2.60
CA SER A 33 8.92 -19.13 -1.51
C SER A 33 7.73 -18.32 -2.05
N ALA A 34 6.54 -18.50 -1.44
CA ALA A 34 5.38 -17.68 -1.75
C ALA A 34 5.43 -16.37 -0.97
N LEU A 35 5.34 -15.24 -1.68
CA LEU A 35 5.24 -13.93 -1.08
C LEU A 35 3.75 -13.59 -0.85
N ASN A 36 3.36 -13.42 0.41
CA ASN A 36 1.98 -13.08 0.80
C ASN A 36 1.74 -11.57 0.93
N LEU A 37 2.48 -10.78 0.19
CA LEU A 37 2.37 -9.32 0.13
C LEU A 37 2.52 -8.84 -1.31
N THR A 38 1.88 -7.70 -1.64
CA THR A 38 2.17 -6.99 -2.88
C THR A 38 3.27 -5.96 -2.62
N ILE A 39 4.41 -6.10 -3.27
CA ILE A 39 5.51 -5.13 -3.16
C ILE A 39 5.40 -4.11 -4.28
N ARG A 40 5.37 -2.83 -3.93
CA ARG A 40 5.31 -1.71 -4.88
C ARG A 40 6.55 -0.83 -4.79
N SER A 41 6.94 -0.25 -5.92
CA SER A 41 8.05 0.70 -5.96
C SER A 41 7.63 2.03 -5.30
N ARG A 42 8.38 2.49 -4.31
CA ARG A 42 8.13 3.78 -3.63
C ARG A 42 8.75 4.97 -4.35
N ARG A 43 9.65 4.70 -5.28
CA ARG A 43 10.41 5.70 -6.04
C ARG A 43 10.68 5.17 -7.43
N ILE A 44 11.09 6.05 -8.33
CA ILE A 44 11.64 5.61 -9.61
C ILE A 44 12.87 4.75 -9.33
N PHE A 45 12.81 3.50 -9.76
CA PHE A 45 13.84 2.50 -9.53
C PHE A 45 14.26 1.88 -10.86
N ASN A 46 15.53 2.03 -11.17
CA ASN A 46 16.12 1.42 -12.37
C ASN A 46 16.74 0.07 -12.00
N PHE A 47 16.07 -1.01 -12.37
CA PHE A 47 16.59 -2.35 -12.22
C PHE A 47 17.42 -2.71 -13.44
N ASN A 48 18.75 -2.77 -13.24
CA ASN A 48 19.61 -3.33 -14.25
C ASN A 48 19.49 -4.85 -14.19
N GLN A 49 18.80 -5.45 -15.16
CA GLN A 49 18.70 -6.91 -15.29
C GLN A 49 20.06 -7.59 -15.45
N GLN A 50 21.12 -6.82 -15.61
CA GLN A 50 22.48 -7.30 -15.70
C GLN A 50 22.88 -8.14 -14.48
N THR A 51 22.42 -7.81 -13.29
CA THR A 51 22.74 -8.59 -12.06
C THR A 51 22.10 -9.99 -12.10
N ALA A 52 20.85 -10.11 -12.55
CA ALA A 52 20.18 -11.40 -12.73
C ALA A 52 20.68 -12.15 -13.97
N LEU A 53 20.98 -11.40 -15.04
CA LEU A 53 21.60 -11.92 -16.27
C LEU A 53 23.08 -12.28 -16.03
N ASP A 54 23.79 -11.55 -15.16
CA ASP A 54 25.18 -11.87 -14.80
C ASP A 54 25.29 -13.20 -14.04
N VAL A 55 24.28 -13.60 -13.25
CA VAL A 55 24.26 -14.95 -12.65
C VAL A 55 24.10 -16.01 -13.73
N ASN A 56 23.14 -15.85 -14.63
CA ASN A 56 22.92 -16.78 -15.74
C ASN A 56 24.09 -16.73 -16.75
N ARG A 57 24.63 -15.55 -17.03
CA ARG A 57 25.82 -15.37 -17.84
C ARG A 57 27.05 -15.99 -17.19
N LYS A 58 27.27 -15.79 -15.89
CA LYS A 58 28.35 -16.47 -15.13
C LYS A 58 28.16 -17.98 -15.15
N LYS A 59 26.93 -18.47 -15.02
CA LYS A 59 26.60 -19.91 -15.13
C LYS A 59 26.89 -20.41 -16.56
N ALA A 60 26.46 -19.71 -17.60
CA ALA A 60 26.78 -20.04 -18.99
C ALA A 60 28.27 -20.00 -19.25
N LEU A 61 28.97 -18.97 -18.76
CA LEU A 61 30.43 -18.86 -18.87
C LEU A 61 31.17 -19.94 -18.07
N SER A 62 30.65 -20.37 -16.91
CA SER A 62 31.24 -21.47 -16.13
C SER A 62 31.04 -22.83 -16.77
N GLN A 63 29.94 -23.02 -17.52
CA GLN A 63 29.64 -24.24 -18.27
C GLN A 63 30.28 -24.25 -19.65
N TYR A 64 30.76 -23.09 -20.12
CA TYR A 64 31.41 -22.94 -21.39
C TYR A 64 32.72 -23.74 -21.43
N ALA A 65 32.83 -24.67 -22.40
CA ALA A 65 34.03 -25.45 -22.68
C ALA A 65 34.78 -24.80 -23.85
N PRO A 66 36.03 -24.34 -23.68
CA PRO A 66 36.78 -23.76 -24.76
C PRO A 66 37.09 -24.77 -25.87
N VAL A 67 37.05 -24.32 -27.12
CA VAL A 67 37.27 -25.15 -28.30
C VAL A 67 38.75 -25.10 -28.68
N TYR A 68 39.32 -26.29 -28.83
CA TYR A 68 40.66 -26.48 -29.37
C TYR A 68 40.56 -27.23 -30.68
N ARG A 69 41.40 -26.86 -31.63
CA ARG A 69 41.50 -27.53 -32.91
C ARG A 69 42.60 -28.59 -32.83
N TYR A 70 42.24 -29.81 -33.14
CA TYR A 70 43.26 -30.88 -33.32
C TYR A 70 44.04 -30.65 -34.60
N THR A 71 45.37 -30.63 -34.49
CA THR A 71 46.28 -30.38 -35.60
C THR A 71 47.11 -31.63 -35.90
N PRO A 72 46.61 -32.53 -36.82
CA PRO A 72 47.41 -33.69 -37.30
C PRO A 72 48.77 -33.30 -37.81
N PRO A 73 48.91 -32.14 -38.53
CA PRO A 73 50.23 -31.70 -38.97
C PRO A 73 51.25 -31.51 -37.84
N GLY A 74 50.83 -31.27 -36.60
CA GLY A 74 51.77 -31.19 -35.46
C GLY A 74 52.43 -32.53 -35.11
N ILE A 75 51.69 -33.62 -35.22
CA ILE A 75 52.22 -35.00 -35.00
C ILE A 75 53.12 -35.40 -36.13
N GLU A 76 52.65 -35.21 -37.37
CA GLU A 76 53.44 -35.53 -38.60
C GLU A 76 54.71 -34.69 -38.64
N ALA A 77 54.61 -33.36 -38.27
CA ALA A 77 55.80 -32.50 -38.30
C ALA A 77 56.82 -32.86 -37.19
N SER A 78 56.35 -33.29 -36.00
CA SER A 78 57.26 -33.77 -34.92
C SER A 78 57.99 -35.03 -35.40
N LYS A 79 57.19 -35.98 -35.87
CA LYS A 79 57.73 -37.26 -36.40
C LYS A 79 58.70 -37.01 -37.58
N GLU A 80 58.34 -36.23 -38.58
CA GLU A 80 59.12 -35.90 -39.77
C GLU A 80 60.47 -35.24 -39.39
N LYS A 81 60.47 -34.29 -38.48
CA LYS A 81 61.67 -33.63 -37.97
C LYS A 81 62.63 -34.59 -37.28
N PHE A 82 62.13 -35.49 -36.45
CA PHE A 82 62.99 -36.50 -35.82
C PHE A 82 63.46 -37.55 -36.78
N GLU A 83 62.60 -37.95 -37.73
CA GLU A 83 63.04 -38.83 -38.84
C GLU A 83 64.08 -38.16 -39.76
N GLU A 84 63.99 -36.85 -40.02
CA GLU A 84 65.02 -36.08 -40.68
C GLU A 84 66.35 -36.16 -39.96
N PHE A 85 66.33 -36.01 -38.61
CA PHE A 85 67.52 -36.22 -37.81
C PHE A 85 68.07 -37.64 -37.98
N ILE A 86 67.22 -38.66 -37.92
CA ILE A 86 67.57 -40.04 -38.08
C ILE A 86 68.26 -40.23 -39.50
N ARG A 87 67.59 -39.74 -40.56
CA ARG A 87 68.06 -39.84 -41.93
C ARG A 87 69.41 -39.12 -42.12
N ALA A 88 69.60 -37.93 -41.59
CA ALA A 88 70.83 -37.17 -41.72
C ALA A 88 72.03 -37.85 -41.02
N ILE A 89 71.79 -38.36 -39.80
CA ILE A 89 72.85 -39.05 -39.03
C ILE A 89 73.18 -40.40 -39.68
N SER A 90 72.20 -41.19 -40.09
CA SER A 90 72.41 -42.48 -40.69
C SER A 90 73.14 -42.38 -42.08
N ALA A 91 72.71 -41.44 -42.94
CA ALA A 91 73.34 -41.17 -44.21
C ALA A 91 74.77 -40.71 -44.04
N PHE A 92 75.08 -39.92 -43.02
CA PHE A 92 76.48 -39.50 -42.78
C PHE A 92 77.34 -40.67 -42.25
N LYS A 93 76.81 -41.57 -41.45
CA LYS A 93 77.46 -42.79 -40.98
C LYS A 93 77.82 -43.73 -42.13
N GLU A 94 76.86 -43.97 -43.03
CA GLU A 94 77.06 -44.89 -44.22
C GLU A 94 78.04 -44.37 -45.23
N LYS A 95 78.05 -43.07 -45.56
CA LYS A 95 78.86 -42.48 -46.64
C LYS A 95 80.30 -42.11 -46.21
N ARG A 96 80.74 -42.36 -44.98
CA ARG A 96 82.04 -42.00 -44.41
C ARG A 96 82.51 -40.60 -44.83
N GLN A 97 81.57 -39.62 -44.81
CA GLN A 97 81.84 -38.26 -45.30
C GLN A 97 82.84 -37.52 -44.41
N LYS A 98 83.75 -36.72 -45.00
CA LYS A 98 84.61 -35.80 -44.34
C LYS A 98 83.85 -34.47 -44.14
N GLY A 99 83.63 -34.00 -42.93
CA GLY A 99 83.02 -32.68 -42.69
C GLY A 99 81.88 -32.67 -41.69
N VAL A 100 82.09 -33.17 -40.48
CA VAL A 100 81.04 -33.15 -39.34
C VAL A 100 80.55 -31.74 -39.05
N GLU A 101 81.33 -30.71 -39.32
CA GLU A 101 80.91 -29.31 -39.12
C GLU A 101 79.81 -28.88 -40.09
N ASN A 102 79.76 -29.41 -41.30
CA ASN A 102 78.65 -29.14 -42.23
C ASN A 102 77.37 -29.81 -41.78
N LEU A 103 77.44 -31.05 -41.31
CA LEU A 103 76.29 -31.73 -40.69
C LEU A 103 75.77 -30.99 -39.46
N ARG A 104 76.67 -30.48 -38.64
CA ARG A 104 76.31 -29.66 -37.48
C ARG A 104 75.44 -28.43 -37.88
N LYS A 105 75.94 -27.69 -38.89
CA LYS A 105 75.20 -26.49 -39.41
C LYS A 105 73.86 -26.84 -40.02
N GLN A 106 73.76 -27.96 -40.71
CA GLN A 106 72.54 -28.46 -41.28
C GLN A 106 71.52 -28.78 -40.19
N LEU A 107 71.90 -29.61 -39.24
CA LEU A 107 71.06 -30.01 -38.09
C LEU A 107 70.58 -28.79 -37.26
N GLN A 108 71.49 -27.82 -37.05
CA GLN A 108 71.16 -26.60 -36.36
C GLN A 108 70.08 -25.74 -37.10
N LYS A 109 70.23 -25.70 -38.49
CA LYS A 109 69.31 -24.98 -39.32
C LYS A 109 67.91 -25.66 -39.40
N GLU A 110 67.89 -26.99 -39.54
CA GLU A 110 66.63 -27.76 -39.74
C GLU A 110 65.91 -28.05 -38.46
N LEU A 111 66.65 -28.36 -37.38
CA LEU A 111 66.06 -28.79 -36.12
C LEU A 111 66.07 -27.70 -35.01
N GLY A 112 66.76 -26.59 -35.21
CA GLY A 112 66.90 -25.52 -34.22
C GLY A 112 67.73 -25.91 -32.99
N VAL A 113 68.40 -27.07 -33.00
CA VAL A 113 69.16 -27.60 -31.87
C VAL A 113 70.71 -27.48 -32.14
N ALA A 114 71.38 -26.81 -31.23
CA ALA A 114 72.81 -26.67 -31.28
C ALA A 114 73.51 -27.93 -30.69
N LEU A 115 74.01 -28.80 -31.51
CA LEU A 115 74.85 -29.93 -31.10
C LEU A 115 76.31 -29.56 -31.27
N SER A 116 77.15 -30.01 -30.33
CA SER A 116 78.61 -29.88 -30.52
C SER A 116 79.14 -30.92 -31.52
N VAL A 117 80.26 -30.62 -32.14
CA VAL A 117 80.95 -31.59 -33.04
C VAL A 117 81.25 -32.90 -32.32
N ASP A 118 81.72 -32.83 -31.08
CA ASP A 118 81.99 -34.01 -30.26
C ASP A 118 80.71 -34.84 -30.00
N ASN A 119 79.56 -34.21 -29.73
CA ASN A 119 78.28 -34.93 -29.57
C ASN A 119 77.89 -35.68 -30.89
N ILE A 120 77.97 -35.06 -32.01
CA ILE A 120 77.68 -35.70 -33.29
C ILE A 120 78.60 -36.89 -33.58
N ILE A 121 79.91 -36.75 -33.32
CA ILE A 121 80.90 -37.85 -33.52
C ILE A 121 80.52 -39.03 -32.61
N ARG A 122 80.21 -38.80 -31.33
CA ARG A 122 79.81 -39.85 -30.39
C ARG A 122 78.54 -40.57 -30.77
N ILE A 123 77.49 -39.82 -31.22
CA ILE A 123 76.28 -40.41 -31.77
C ILE A 123 76.58 -41.33 -32.94
N ILE A 124 77.36 -40.87 -33.93
CA ILE A 124 77.69 -41.65 -35.13
C ILE A 124 78.48 -42.90 -34.79
N GLN A 125 79.42 -42.84 -33.84
CA GLN A 125 80.26 -43.94 -33.42
C GLN A 125 79.50 -44.97 -32.52
N TYR A 126 78.32 -44.66 -32.09
CA TYR A 126 77.57 -45.59 -31.28
C TYR A 126 77.17 -46.83 -32.08
N ARG A 127 77.50 -48.05 -31.53
CA ARG A 127 77.37 -49.31 -32.23
C ARG A 127 75.93 -49.66 -32.67
N ASP A 128 74.96 -49.41 -31.69
CA ASP A 128 73.56 -49.80 -31.86
C ASP A 128 72.66 -48.57 -32.12
N LEU A 129 73.15 -47.63 -32.96
CA LEU A 129 72.51 -46.33 -33.20
C LEU A 129 71.10 -46.45 -33.77
N ASN A 130 70.86 -47.34 -34.70
CA ASN A 130 69.56 -47.48 -35.34
C ASN A 130 68.46 -47.92 -34.35
N ASN A 131 68.79 -48.89 -33.48
CA ASN A 131 67.85 -49.33 -32.45
C ASN A 131 67.57 -48.24 -31.46
N LEU A 132 68.58 -47.47 -31.03
CA LEU A 132 68.40 -46.33 -30.14
C LEU A 132 67.48 -45.28 -30.75
N LEU A 133 67.73 -44.86 -32.02
CA LEU A 133 66.94 -43.83 -32.68
C LEU A 133 65.50 -44.29 -33.01
N GLN A 134 65.30 -45.53 -33.45
CA GLN A 134 64.00 -46.08 -33.67
C GLN A 134 63.19 -46.26 -32.32
N GLY A 135 63.86 -46.70 -31.26
CA GLY A 135 63.23 -46.83 -29.94
C GLY A 135 62.83 -45.48 -29.41
N ILE A 136 63.60 -44.41 -29.55
CA ILE A 136 63.21 -43.06 -29.17
C ILE A 136 62.01 -42.56 -29.98
N LEU A 137 62.02 -42.81 -31.31
CA LEU A 137 60.90 -42.45 -32.19
C LEU A 137 59.59 -43.12 -31.75
N THR A 138 59.63 -44.42 -31.38
CA THR A 138 58.46 -45.13 -30.83
C THR A 138 57.96 -44.57 -29.55
N ILE A 139 58.84 -44.11 -28.66
CA ILE A 139 58.45 -43.43 -27.43
C ILE A 139 57.80 -42.08 -27.74
N GLU A 140 58.38 -41.28 -28.64
CA GLU A 140 57.85 -40.00 -29.08
C GLU A 140 56.45 -40.18 -29.70
N GLU A 141 56.24 -41.17 -30.55
CA GLU A 141 54.94 -41.51 -31.09
C GLU A 141 53.93 -41.87 -29.99
N SER A 142 54.33 -42.59 -28.97
CA SER A 142 53.44 -42.93 -27.82
C SER A 142 53.04 -41.70 -27.02
N ILE A 143 53.88 -40.69 -26.91
CA ILE A 143 53.61 -39.44 -26.22
C ILE A 143 52.69 -38.55 -27.10
N LEU A 144 52.89 -38.52 -28.40
CA LEU A 144 52.09 -37.75 -29.36
C LEU A 144 50.65 -38.27 -29.49
N GLN A 145 50.34 -39.50 -29.07
CA GLN A 145 48.96 -39.98 -28.97
C GLN A 145 48.14 -39.29 -27.88
N ASN A 146 48.78 -38.60 -26.92
CA ASN A 146 48.07 -37.82 -25.90
C ASN A 146 47.68 -36.44 -26.47
N ASN A 147 46.69 -35.84 -25.84
CA ASN A 147 46.23 -34.48 -26.13
C ASN A 147 47.18 -33.44 -25.55
N ILE A 148 48.12 -32.96 -26.34
CA ILE A 148 49.19 -32.03 -25.93
C ILE A 148 48.77 -30.60 -26.24
N LEU A 149 48.62 -29.76 -25.21
CA LEU A 149 48.24 -28.36 -25.33
C LEU A 149 49.45 -27.45 -25.59
N GLN A 150 49.25 -26.47 -26.47
CA GLN A 150 50.22 -25.40 -26.66
C GLN A 150 50.24 -24.41 -25.50
N ASP A 151 49.06 -23.95 -25.05
CA ASP A 151 48.92 -22.94 -24.01
C ASP A 151 47.80 -23.32 -23.05
N PRO A 152 48.05 -23.50 -21.73
CA PRO A 152 47.06 -23.83 -20.73
C PRO A 152 46.31 -22.61 -20.15
N GLN A 153 46.63 -21.34 -20.54
CA GLN A 153 46.09 -20.15 -19.89
C GLN A 153 44.55 -20.05 -20.02
N GLY A 154 43.94 -20.60 -21.08
CA GLY A 154 42.48 -20.63 -21.27
C GLY A 154 41.72 -21.64 -20.40
N LEU A 155 42.38 -22.47 -19.60
CA LEU A 155 41.80 -23.60 -18.88
C LEU A 155 41.51 -23.32 -17.42
N MET A 156 41.95 -22.19 -16.86
CA MET A 156 41.76 -21.87 -15.45
C MET A 156 40.28 -21.92 -15.06
N GLY A 157 39.91 -22.83 -14.13
CA GLY A 157 38.54 -23.00 -13.64
C GLY A 157 37.59 -23.75 -14.57
N LYS A 158 38.11 -24.35 -15.69
CA LYS A 158 37.30 -25.17 -16.61
C LYS A 158 37.40 -26.66 -16.27
N LYS A 159 36.29 -27.39 -16.42
CA LYS A 159 36.22 -28.83 -16.17
C LYS A 159 36.44 -29.66 -17.43
N ALA A 160 36.20 -29.10 -18.60
CA ALA A 160 36.30 -29.79 -19.87
C ALA A 160 36.63 -28.82 -20.99
N ILE A 161 37.20 -29.34 -22.05
CA ILE A 161 37.38 -28.67 -23.35
C ILE A 161 36.57 -29.39 -24.42
N GLU A 162 36.40 -28.75 -25.57
CA GLU A 162 35.88 -29.37 -26.78
C GLU A 162 36.98 -29.41 -27.84
N ILE A 163 37.21 -30.58 -28.42
CA ILE A 163 38.20 -30.80 -29.46
C ILE A 163 37.50 -30.90 -30.82
N LYS A 164 37.85 -30.02 -31.74
CA LYS A 164 37.37 -30.03 -33.13
C LYS A 164 38.35 -30.83 -33.98
N MET A 165 37.85 -31.91 -34.55
CA MET A 165 38.63 -32.77 -35.46
C MET A 165 38.65 -32.18 -36.89
N PRO A 166 39.74 -32.34 -37.68
CA PRO A 166 39.91 -31.73 -39.02
C PRO A 166 38.82 -32.10 -40.03
N ASN A 167 38.25 -33.28 -39.91
CA ASN A 167 37.31 -33.87 -40.89
C ASN A 167 35.89 -34.02 -40.35
N SER A 168 35.58 -33.35 -39.26
CA SER A 168 34.24 -33.44 -38.61
C SER A 168 33.67 -32.04 -38.37
N ASN A 169 32.38 -31.89 -38.65
CA ASN A 169 31.64 -30.67 -38.28
C ASN A 169 31.26 -30.61 -36.80
N GLY A 170 31.62 -31.64 -36.00
CA GLY A 170 31.33 -31.73 -34.58
C GLY A 170 32.56 -31.55 -33.70
N THR A 171 32.30 -31.25 -32.44
CA THR A 171 33.32 -31.20 -31.39
C THR A 171 33.12 -32.38 -30.43
N VAL A 172 34.21 -32.91 -29.89
CA VAL A 172 34.20 -33.97 -28.87
C VAL A 172 34.65 -33.36 -27.56
N ARG A 173 33.89 -33.63 -26.50
CA ARG A 173 34.17 -33.09 -25.15
C ARG A 173 35.16 -33.98 -24.42
N HIS A 174 36.21 -33.37 -23.89
CA HIS A 174 37.25 -34.06 -23.11
C HIS A 174 37.44 -33.38 -21.74
N PRO A 175 37.63 -34.15 -20.67
CA PRO A 175 38.00 -33.62 -19.34
C PRO A 175 39.36 -32.89 -19.41
N VAL A 176 39.50 -31.82 -18.62
CA VAL A 176 40.78 -31.09 -18.54
C VAL A 176 41.89 -31.96 -17.93
N ASP A 177 41.52 -32.90 -17.04
CA ASP A 177 42.48 -33.79 -16.38
C ASP A 177 43.19 -34.76 -17.30
N ASP A 178 42.63 -35.05 -18.47
CA ASP A 178 43.20 -35.95 -19.51
C ASP A 178 44.15 -35.21 -20.45
N LEU A 179 44.36 -33.93 -20.24
CA LEU A 179 45.20 -33.09 -21.09
C LEU A 179 46.60 -32.95 -20.47
N ILE A 180 47.61 -32.91 -21.33
CA ILE A 180 48.97 -32.65 -20.89
C ILE A 180 49.54 -31.38 -21.53
N THR A 181 50.25 -30.59 -20.77
CA THR A 181 51.02 -29.45 -21.32
C THR A 181 52.23 -29.91 -22.07
N LEU A 182 52.72 -29.09 -23.00
CA LEU A 182 53.93 -29.40 -23.75
C LEU A 182 55.13 -29.64 -22.81
N GLU A 183 55.22 -28.91 -21.70
CA GLU A 183 56.27 -29.13 -20.67
C GLU A 183 56.17 -30.51 -20.03
N LYS A 184 54.93 -30.90 -19.65
CA LYS A 184 54.70 -32.22 -19.04
C LYS A 184 54.97 -33.34 -20.07
N ALA A 185 54.58 -33.12 -21.33
CA ALA A 185 54.85 -34.06 -22.42
C ALA A 185 56.38 -34.26 -22.62
N ARG A 186 57.15 -33.18 -22.61
CA ARG A 186 58.62 -33.21 -22.67
C ARG A 186 59.21 -33.95 -21.47
N PHE A 187 58.74 -33.66 -20.28
CA PHE A 187 59.21 -34.35 -19.07
C PHE A 187 58.94 -35.88 -19.17
N LEU A 188 57.71 -36.27 -19.57
CA LEU A 188 57.37 -37.69 -19.74
C LEU A 188 58.22 -38.38 -20.84
N LEU A 189 58.50 -37.66 -21.92
CA LEU A 189 59.36 -38.17 -23.01
C LEU A 189 60.77 -38.40 -22.52
N GLU A 190 61.35 -37.43 -21.83
CA GLU A 190 62.71 -37.54 -21.25
C GLU A 190 62.77 -38.69 -20.23
N GLU A 191 61.83 -38.76 -19.30
CA GLU A 191 61.77 -39.83 -18.29
C GLU A 191 61.73 -41.22 -18.92
N LYS A 192 60.84 -41.43 -19.91
CA LYS A 192 60.69 -42.72 -20.60
C LYS A 192 61.96 -43.09 -21.38
N ILE A 193 62.59 -42.16 -22.08
CA ILE A 193 63.84 -42.40 -22.79
C ILE A 193 64.96 -42.79 -21.83
N LEU A 194 65.12 -42.06 -20.70
CA LEU A 194 66.13 -42.36 -19.71
C LEU A 194 65.91 -43.70 -19.01
N GLN A 195 64.65 -44.09 -18.78
CA GLN A 195 64.28 -45.40 -18.21
C GLN A 195 64.58 -46.57 -19.15
N LEU A 196 64.22 -46.45 -20.43
CA LEU A 196 64.44 -47.54 -21.39
C LEU A 196 65.91 -47.68 -21.81
N PHE A 197 66.62 -46.59 -21.95
CA PHE A 197 68.02 -46.56 -22.48
C PHE A 197 69.05 -46.25 -21.37
N TRP A 198 68.78 -46.67 -20.08
CA TRP A 198 69.64 -46.40 -18.93
C TRP A 198 71.07 -46.95 -19.07
N GLN A 199 71.24 -47.96 -19.93
CA GLN A 199 72.62 -48.57 -20.22
C GLN A 199 73.39 -47.78 -21.22
N VAL A 200 72.83 -46.80 -21.94
CA VAL A 200 73.48 -46.00 -22.95
C VAL A 200 74.32 -44.90 -22.27
N ASP A 201 75.58 -44.70 -22.77
CA ASP A 201 76.41 -43.60 -22.25
C ASP A 201 75.67 -42.27 -22.41
N LYS A 202 75.56 -41.55 -21.29
CA LYS A 202 74.90 -40.23 -21.23
C LYS A 202 75.40 -39.25 -22.23
N ARG A 203 76.73 -39.34 -22.61
CA ARG A 203 77.32 -38.47 -23.60
C ARG A 203 76.82 -38.74 -25.05
N VAL A 204 76.16 -39.86 -25.28
CA VAL A 204 75.48 -40.20 -26.52
C VAL A 204 73.95 -39.92 -26.34
N LEU A 205 73.38 -40.30 -25.23
CA LEU A 205 71.92 -40.24 -25.01
C LEU A 205 71.45 -38.79 -24.88
N ASP A 206 72.10 -37.96 -24.02
CA ASP A 206 71.59 -36.58 -23.72
C ASP A 206 71.50 -35.69 -24.97
N PRO A 207 72.41 -35.72 -25.96
CA PRO A 207 72.24 -34.97 -27.22
C PRO A 207 71.02 -35.42 -28.02
N VAL A 208 70.78 -36.74 -28.08
CA VAL A 208 69.60 -37.29 -28.83
C VAL A 208 68.34 -36.96 -28.16
N VAL A 209 68.30 -37.05 -26.84
CA VAL A 209 67.15 -36.61 -26.03
C VAL A 209 66.84 -35.13 -26.26
N ARG A 210 67.84 -34.25 -26.26
CA ARG A 210 67.63 -32.82 -26.56
C ARG A 210 67.03 -32.60 -27.96
N VAL A 211 67.38 -33.37 -28.92
CA VAL A 211 66.76 -33.28 -30.31
C VAL A 211 65.28 -33.74 -30.21
N SER A 212 65.00 -34.90 -29.62
CA SER A 212 63.65 -35.41 -29.49
C SER A 212 62.73 -34.46 -28.67
N LEU A 213 63.27 -33.84 -27.60
CA LEU A 213 62.53 -32.81 -26.87
C LEU A 213 62.24 -31.54 -27.68
N ALA A 214 63.15 -31.16 -28.60
CA ALA A 214 63.02 -29.98 -29.42
C ALA A 214 62.06 -30.21 -30.58
N THR A 215 62.00 -31.45 -31.15
CA THR A 215 61.09 -31.82 -32.22
C THR A 215 59.66 -31.96 -31.79
N LEU A 216 59.40 -32.25 -30.48
CA LEU A 216 58.06 -32.44 -29.93
C LEU A 216 57.22 -31.14 -30.04
N GLN A 217 56.08 -31.20 -30.74
CA GLN A 217 55.15 -30.10 -30.94
C GLN A 217 53.76 -30.42 -30.34
N PRO A 218 53.00 -29.40 -29.90
CA PRO A 218 51.63 -29.59 -29.43
C PRO A 218 50.70 -29.99 -30.56
N ASN A 219 49.71 -30.86 -30.28
CA ASN A 219 48.73 -31.31 -31.27
C ASN A 219 47.35 -30.66 -31.04
N LEU A 220 47.20 -29.87 -29.98
CA LEU A 220 45.99 -29.08 -29.71
C LEU A 220 46.33 -27.59 -29.73
N LYS A 221 45.66 -26.83 -30.58
CA LYS A 221 45.77 -25.38 -30.70
C LYS A 221 44.43 -24.72 -30.36
N TYR A 222 44.46 -23.66 -29.54
CA TYR A 222 43.26 -22.88 -29.21
C TYR A 222 42.63 -22.29 -30.47
N ASP A 223 41.33 -22.56 -30.72
CA ASP A 223 40.59 -22.03 -31.89
C ASP A 223 39.99 -20.67 -31.53
N GLN A 224 40.77 -19.61 -31.74
CA GLN A 224 40.41 -18.26 -31.34
C GLN A 224 39.09 -17.79 -31.98
N GLU A 225 38.93 -18.03 -33.28
CA GLU A 225 37.77 -17.59 -34.06
C GLU A 225 36.47 -18.24 -33.54
N GLU A 226 36.49 -19.56 -33.32
CA GLU A 226 35.30 -20.28 -32.84
C GLU A 226 34.97 -19.90 -31.38
N ASN A 227 35.97 -19.72 -30.52
CA ASN A 227 35.78 -19.30 -29.14
C ASN A 227 35.24 -17.88 -29.07
N GLU A 228 35.72 -16.93 -29.84
CA GLU A 228 35.18 -15.57 -29.92
C GLU A 228 33.74 -15.59 -30.42
N ARG A 229 33.41 -16.35 -31.46
CA ARG A 229 32.03 -16.49 -31.94
C ARG A 229 31.08 -17.03 -30.87
N ARG A 230 31.52 -18.02 -30.11
CA ARG A 230 30.70 -18.61 -29.04
C ARG A 230 30.53 -17.67 -27.85
N LEU A 231 31.57 -16.96 -27.46
CA LEU A 231 31.50 -15.94 -26.42
C LEU A 231 30.58 -14.76 -26.82
N ASP A 232 30.67 -14.34 -28.09
CA ASP A 232 29.78 -13.32 -28.63
C ASP A 232 28.32 -13.78 -28.67
N ARG A 233 28.07 -15.06 -28.97
CA ARG A 233 26.73 -15.63 -28.89
C ARG A 233 26.18 -15.57 -27.46
N ILE A 234 26.97 -16.01 -26.48
CA ILE A 234 26.60 -15.91 -25.05
C ILE A 234 26.31 -14.46 -24.67
N ASN A 235 27.12 -13.50 -25.09
CA ASN A 235 26.93 -12.09 -24.82
C ASN A 235 25.65 -11.52 -25.47
N ARG A 236 25.27 -11.99 -26.67
CA ARG A 236 24.03 -11.58 -27.37
C ARG A 236 22.77 -12.22 -26.75
N GLU A 237 22.86 -13.42 -26.22
CA GLU A 237 21.76 -14.11 -25.55
C GLU A 237 21.39 -13.43 -24.19
N PHE A 238 22.32 -12.70 -23.59
CA PHE A 238 22.12 -11.99 -22.33
C PHE A 238 22.38 -10.47 -22.48
N PRO A 239 21.50 -9.75 -23.25
CA PRO A 239 21.67 -8.31 -23.43
C PRO A 239 21.38 -7.58 -22.11
N SER A 240 22.17 -6.58 -21.80
CA SER A 240 21.93 -5.66 -20.70
C SER A 240 20.63 -4.89 -20.95
N ARG A 241 19.58 -5.16 -20.16
CA ARG A 241 18.30 -4.46 -20.23
C ARG A 241 18.04 -3.76 -18.90
N VAL A 242 17.97 -2.44 -18.93
CA VAL A 242 17.51 -1.64 -17.79
C VAL A 242 15.99 -1.57 -17.86
N VAL A 243 15.34 -2.02 -16.81
CA VAL A 243 13.88 -1.86 -16.62
C VAL A 243 13.68 -0.77 -15.58
N THR A 244 12.96 0.27 -15.97
CA THR A 244 12.58 1.35 -15.06
C THR A 244 11.22 1.03 -14.46
N TYR A 245 11.15 1.00 -13.15
CA TYR A 245 9.90 0.95 -12.39
C TYR A 245 9.59 2.34 -11.88
N ASN A 246 8.40 2.82 -12.19
CA ASN A 246 7.91 4.09 -11.67
C ASN A 246 7.42 3.93 -10.23
N GLN A 247 7.22 5.06 -9.56
CA GLN A 247 6.60 5.06 -8.25
C GLN A 247 5.17 4.50 -8.32
N GLY A 248 4.84 3.57 -7.42
CA GLY A 248 3.55 2.88 -7.38
C GLY A 248 3.49 1.59 -8.21
N ASP A 249 4.44 1.36 -9.13
CA ASP A 249 4.46 0.13 -9.94
C ASP A 249 4.58 -1.11 -9.05
N VAL A 250 3.86 -2.17 -9.42
CA VAL A 250 3.94 -3.45 -8.73
C VAL A 250 5.24 -4.15 -9.12
N LEU A 251 6.14 -4.33 -8.17
CA LEU A 251 7.37 -5.11 -8.34
C LEU A 251 7.06 -6.60 -8.27
N ILE A 252 6.33 -7.02 -7.24
CA ILE A 252 5.91 -8.40 -7.03
C ILE A 252 4.43 -8.42 -6.63
N PRO A 253 3.58 -9.16 -7.32
CA PRO A 253 2.17 -9.30 -6.97
C PRO A 253 1.95 -10.23 -5.78
N PHE A 254 0.79 -10.12 -5.13
CA PHE A 254 0.37 -10.96 -4.03
C PHE A 254 0.33 -12.45 -4.42
N ARG A 255 0.77 -13.33 -3.53
CA ARG A 255 0.84 -14.80 -3.71
C ARG A 255 1.68 -15.25 -4.92
N ASN A 256 2.66 -14.45 -5.32
CA ASN A 256 3.60 -14.89 -6.34
C ASN A 256 4.62 -15.87 -5.75
N ILE A 257 4.90 -16.95 -6.46
CA ILE A 257 6.04 -17.82 -6.14
C ILE A 257 7.28 -17.15 -6.71
N LEU A 258 8.20 -16.78 -5.83
CA LEU A 258 9.37 -15.99 -6.19
C LEU A 258 10.34 -16.81 -7.05
N THR A 259 10.67 -16.28 -8.21
CA THR A 259 11.78 -16.79 -9.03
C THR A 259 13.12 -16.22 -8.53
N GLU A 260 14.25 -16.82 -8.96
CA GLU A 260 15.58 -16.24 -8.68
C GLU A 260 15.67 -14.77 -9.15
N LYS A 261 15.03 -14.44 -10.27
CA LYS A 261 14.96 -13.07 -10.82
C LYS A 261 14.20 -12.12 -9.89
N ASP A 262 13.08 -12.58 -9.31
CA ASP A 262 12.28 -11.77 -8.39
C ASP A 262 13.04 -11.50 -7.09
N VAL A 263 13.78 -12.48 -6.58
CA VAL A 263 14.63 -12.30 -5.40
C VAL A 263 15.74 -11.28 -5.66
N LEU A 264 16.39 -11.35 -6.83
CA LEU A 264 17.41 -10.36 -7.23
C LEU A 264 16.81 -8.95 -7.40
N LEU A 265 15.61 -8.86 -7.99
CA LEU A 265 14.89 -7.60 -8.12
C LEU A 265 14.61 -7.00 -6.74
N LEU A 266 14.12 -7.80 -5.80
CA LEU A 266 13.82 -7.36 -4.42
C LEU A 266 15.08 -6.97 -3.66
N ASP A 267 16.17 -7.73 -3.76
CA ASP A 267 17.47 -7.39 -3.12
C ASP A 267 18.02 -6.06 -3.66
N ALA A 268 17.98 -5.88 -4.98
CA ALA A 268 18.40 -4.63 -5.62
C ALA A 268 17.51 -3.45 -5.21
N TYR A 269 16.19 -3.65 -5.18
CA TYR A 269 15.22 -2.65 -4.71
C TYR A 269 15.46 -2.30 -3.24
N GLN A 270 15.63 -3.28 -2.38
CA GLN A 270 15.88 -3.09 -0.95
C GLN A 270 17.16 -2.28 -0.72
N LYS A 271 18.27 -2.63 -1.38
CA LYS A 271 19.52 -1.86 -1.29
C LYS A 271 19.38 -0.42 -1.76
N HIS A 272 18.61 -0.20 -2.82
CA HIS A 272 18.31 1.15 -3.32
C HIS A 272 17.43 1.93 -2.33
N ASN A 273 16.46 1.27 -1.71
CA ASN A 273 15.45 1.90 -0.87
C ASN A 273 15.90 2.16 0.57
N ILE A 274 16.81 1.34 1.15
CA ILE A 274 17.26 1.47 2.54
C ILE A 274 17.75 2.87 2.88
N ALA A 275 18.63 3.45 2.06
CA ALA A 275 19.12 4.81 2.28
C ALA A 275 18.00 5.86 2.23
N GLY A 276 16.97 5.58 1.43
CA GLY A 276 15.77 6.40 1.31
C GLY A 276 14.85 6.31 2.52
N ILE A 277 14.65 5.11 3.07
CA ILE A 277 13.77 4.88 4.21
C ILE A 277 14.21 5.71 5.43
N TYR A 278 15.50 5.67 5.78
CA TYR A 278 16.02 6.45 6.91
C TYR A 278 15.79 7.96 6.78
N ARG A 279 15.75 8.47 5.55
CA ARG A 279 15.44 9.87 5.26
C ARG A 279 13.93 10.14 5.27
N ASP A 280 13.14 9.24 4.75
CA ASP A 280 11.70 9.45 4.50
C ASP A 280 10.83 9.16 5.73
N VAL A 281 11.22 8.21 6.59
CA VAL A 281 10.48 7.90 7.83
C VAL A 281 10.30 9.13 8.73
N PRO A 282 11.35 9.93 9.04
CA PRO A 282 11.16 11.16 9.82
C PRO A 282 10.21 12.14 9.15
N TRP A 283 10.36 12.38 7.83
CA TRP A 283 9.47 13.26 7.07
C TRP A 283 8.03 12.79 7.08
N THR A 284 7.80 11.50 6.87
CA THR A 284 6.47 10.89 6.93
C THR A 284 5.87 11.04 8.33
N PHE A 285 6.66 10.79 9.38
CA PHE A 285 6.23 10.99 10.76
C PHE A 285 5.83 12.45 11.03
N PHE A 286 6.69 13.42 10.69
CA PHE A 286 6.40 14.84 10.87
C PHE A 286 5.19 15.30 10.05
N THR A 287 5.03 14.79 8.84
CA THR A 287 3.88 15.11 7.98
C THR A 287 2.58 14.58 8.59
N ILE A 288 2.56 13.32 9.03
CA ILE A 288 1.38 12.74 9.69
C ILE A 288 1.10 13.46 11.02
N LEU A 289 2.13 13.74 11.81
CA LEU A 289 2.00 14.51 13.05
C LEU A 289 1.39 15.89 12.78
N PHE A 290 1.92 16.63 11.81
CA PHE A 290 1.40 17.93 11.41
C PHE A 290 -0.06 17.85 10.96
N MET A 291 -0.41 16.88 10.11
CA MET A 291 -1.79 16.65 9.66
C MET A 291 -2.74 16.36 10.83
N VAL A 292 -2.34 15.49 11.75
CA VAL A 292 -3.13 15.15 12.94
C VAL A 292 -3.29 16.35 13.84
N VAL A 293 -2.24 17.10 14.12
CA VAL A 293 -2.29 18.31 14.95
C VAL A 293 -3.18 19.38 14.29
N PHE A 294 -2.95 19.66 13.01
CA PHE A 294 -3.76 20.64 12.27
C PHE A 294 -5.22 20.25 12.21
N TYR A 295 -5.52 18.99 11.90
CA TYR A 295 -6.90 18.48 11.87
C TYR A 295 -7.57 18.57 13.25
N ASN A 296 -6.83 18.29 14.32
CA ASN A 296 -7.30 18.46 15.70
C ASN A 296 -7.60 19.90 16.06
N LEU A 297 -6.71 20.81 15.71
CA LEU A 297 -6.92 22.26 15.95
C LEU A 297 -8.11 22.77 15.14
N PHE A 298 -8.24 22.35 13.89
CA PHE A 298 -9.35 22.67 13.03
C PHE A 298 -10.68 22.16 13.61
N LEU A 299 -10.76 20.89 14.01
CA LEU A 299 -11.94 20.33 14.66
C LEU A 299 -12.26 21.05 15.97
N SER A 300 -11.26 21.36 16.80
CA SER A 300 -11.48 22.06 18.07
C SER A 300 -12.06 23.44 17.87
N LYS A 301 -11.60 24.16 16.84
CA LYS A 301 -12.12 25.49 16.49
C LYS A 301 -13.56 25.43 15.99
N ILE A 302 -13.88 24.52 15.07
CA ILE A 302 -15.25 24.36 14.56
C ILE A 302 -16.21 23.93 15.66
N LEU A 303 -15.76 23.05 16.56
CA LEU A 303 -16.56 22.57 17.69
C LEU A 303 -16.71 23.64 18.77
N ALA A 304 -15.76 24.56 18.93
CA ALA A 304 -15.86 25.71 19.84
C ALA A 304 -16.88 26.76 19.35
N ASP A 305 -17.06 26.90 18.03
CA ASP A 305 -18.01 27.86 17.43
C ASP A 305 -19.50 27.42 17.55
N GLY A 306 -19.83 26.51 18.49
CA GLY A 306 -21.22 26.17 18.83
C GLY A 306 -21.88 25.16 17.89
N SER A 307 -21.12 24.44 17.11
CA SER A 307 -21.64 23.31 16.32
C SER A 307 -22.10 22.16 17.25
N ARG A 308 -23.35 21.84 17.16
CA ARG A 308 -24.29 21.34 18.20
C ARG A 308 -24.37 19.84 18.35
N ASN A 309 -23.81 19.10 17.45
CA ASN A 309 -23.58 17.67 17.57
C ASN A 309 -22.08 17.46 17.61
N LYS A 310 -21.46 17.72 18.80
CA LYS A 310 -20.03 17.40 19.00
C LYS A 310 -19.87 15.91 18.77
N PRO A 311 -19.46 15.45 17.58
CA PRO A 311 -19.05 14.06 17.47
C PRO A 311 -17.96 13.88 18.51
N PRO A 312 -17.93 12.78 19.24
CA PRO A 312 -16.78 12.52 20.07
C PRO A 312 -15.58 12.59 19.12
N TYR A 313 -14.81 13.66 19.24
CA TYR A 313 -13.59 13.93 18.46
C TYR A 313 -12.72 12.67 18.27
N ARG A 314 -12.71 11.79 19.29
CA ARG A 314 -12.08 10.48 19.26
C ARG A 314 -12.66 9.56 18.16
N PHE A 315 -13.98 9.64 17.95
CA PHE A 315 -14.65 8.84 16.93
C PHE A 315 -14.17 9.19 15.52
N LEU A 316 -14.17 10.47 15.16
CA LEU A 316 -13.72 10.91 13.83
C LEU A 316 -12.26 10.59 13.58
N LEU A 317 -11.39 10.82 14.57
CA LEU A 317 -9.97 10.48 14.45
C LEU A 317 -9.77 8.97 14.37
N THR A 318 -10.46 8.20 15.19
CA THR A 318 -10.40 6.73 15.15
C THR A 318 -10.93 6.22 13.83
N LEU A 319 -12.06 6.74 13.33
CA LEU A 319 -12.64 6.38 12.05
C LEU A 319 -11.65 6.68 10.90
N LEU A 320 -11.06 7.89 10.88
CA LEU A 320 -10.07 8.28 9.88
C LEU A 320 -8.88 7.33 9.88
N ILE A 321 -8.28 7.08 11.02
CA ILE A 321 -7.07 6.25 11.12
C ILE A 321 -7.37 4.79 10.87
N THR A 322 -8.49 4.26 11.38
CA THR A 322 -8.91 2.88 11.07
C THR A 322 -9.15 2.70 9.58
N THR A 323 -9.81 3.68 8.94
CA THR A 323 -10.02 3.66 7.49
C THR A 323 -8.69 3.65 6.76
N VAL A 324 -7.75 4.49 7.16
CA VAL A 324 -6.40 4.54 6.57
C VAL A 324 -5.64 3.22 6.75
N ILE A 325 -5.71 2.60 7.93
CA ILE A 325 -5.07 1.29 8.19
C ILE A 325 -5.71 0.20 7.32
N ILE A 326 -7.05 0.17 7.23
CA ILE A 326 -7.77 -0.79 6.37
C ILE A 326 -7.41 -0.59 4.91
N LEU A 327 -7.35 0.66 4.44
CA LEU A 327 -6.97 0.99 3.07
C LEU A 327 -5.54 0.57 2.76
N ASN A 328 -4.61 0.78 3.69
CA ASN A 328 -3.24 0.30 3.51
C ASN A 328 -3.15 -1.23 3.51
N GLY A 329 -3.87 -1.90 4.40
CA GLY A 329 -4.02 -3.36 4.37
C GLY A 329 -4.56 -3.87 3.03
N TYR A 330 -5.56 -3.18 2.46
CA TYR A 330 -6.08 -3.47 1.13
C TYR A 330 -5.00 -3.37 0.05
N LEU A 331 -4.21 -2.30 0.05
CA LEU A 331 -3.14 -2.07 -0.94
C LEU A 331 -2.01 -3.09 -0.85
N VAL A 332 -1.68 -3.53 0.36
CA VAL A 332 -0.59 -4.48 0.61
C VAL A 332 -1.04 -5.94 0.38
N LEU A 333 -2.24 -6.29 0.85
CA LEU A 333 -2.72 -7.68 0.83
C LEU A 333 -3.42 -8.10 -0.46
N LEU A 334 -3.93 -7.15 -1.25
CA LEU A 334 -4.70 -7.46 -2.44
C LEU A 334 -4.03 -6.90 -3.71
N PRO A 335 -4.05 -7.64 -4.82
CA PRO A 335 -3.41 -7.22 -6.08
C PRO A 335 -4.27 -6.22 -6.87
N PHE A 336 -5.19 -5.51 -6.21
CA PHE A 336 -6.08 -4.57 -6.88
C PHE A 336 -5.44 -3.21 -7.10
N PRO A 337 -5.74 -2.53 -8.22
CA PRO A 337 -5.32 -1.17 -8.45
C PRO A 337 -5.80 -0.22 -7.34
N ILE A 338 -5.00 0.79 -7.03
CA ILE A 338 -5.31 1.79 -6.00
C ILE A 338 -6.65 2.48 -6.24
N TYR A 339 -7.01 2.69 -7.49
CA TYR A 339 -8.25 3.34 -7.91
C TYR A 339 -9.52 2.57 -7.50
N GLY A 340 -9.41 1.27 -7.20
CA GLY A 340 -10.49 0.45 -6.67
C GLY A 340 -10.81 0.66 -5.19
N LEU A 341 -10.08 1.52 -4.48
CA LEU A 341 -10.35 1.83 -3.09
C LEU A 341 -11.69 2.56 -2.92
N PRO A 342 -12.62 2.08 -2.07
CA PRO A 342 -13.88 2.77 -1.79
C PRO A 342 -13.68 3.94 -0.81
N PHE A 343 -12.73 4.83 -1.10
CA PHE A 343 -12.33 5.95 -0.24
C PHE A 343 -13.51 6.87 0.12
N CYS A 344 -14.44 7.05 -0.82
CA CYS A 344 -15.61 7.91 -0.65
C CYS A 344 -16.59 7.42 0.41
N LEU A 345 -16.44 6.18 0.89
CA LEU A 345 -17.15 5.66 2.04
C LEU A 345 -16.99 6.55 3.28
N LEU A 346 -15.76 7.04 3.54
CA LEU A 346 -15.46 7.83 4.73
C LEU A 346 -16.26 9.16 4.80
N PRO A 347 -16.20 10.06 3.79
CA PRO A 347 -16.99 11.28 3.80
C PRO A 347 -18.51 11.01 3.79
N MET A 348 -18.98 9.96 3.11
CA MET A 348 -20.39 9.58 3.13
C MET A 348 -20.85 9.22 4.54
N LEU A 349 -20.11 8.40 5.27
CA LEU A 349 -20.43 8.02 6.65
C LEU A 349 -20.47 9.25 7.56
N ILE A 350 -19.53 10.19 7.42
CA ILE A 350 -19.52 11.42 8.21
C ILE A 350 -20.78 12.25 7.98
N ILE A 351 -21.19 12.41 6.71
CA ILE A 351 -22.43 13.13 6.36
C ILE A 351 -23.65 12.42 6.94
N PHE A 352 -23.74 11.08 6.81
CA PHE A 352 -24.90 10.32 7.25
C PHE A 352 -25.01 10.29 8.79
N LEU A 353 -23.88 10.37 9.50
CA LEU A 353 -23.85 10.52 10.96
C LEU A 353 -24.10 11.97 11.43
N ASN A 354 -24.49 12.86 10.53
CA ASN A 354 -24.90 14.24 10.80
C ASN A 354 -23.79 15.14 11.38
N HIS A 355 -22.52 14.88 10.99
CA HIS A 355 -21.38 15.67 11.49
C HIS A 355 -21.05 16.92 10.67
N GLY A 356 -21.83 17.18 9.61
CA GLY A 356 -21.72 18.40 8.81
C GLY A 356 -20.74 18.33 7.64
N LYS A 357 -21.00 19.15 6.61
CA LYS A 357 -20.24 19.16 5.35
C LYS A 357 -18.80 19.59 5.54
N ILE A 358 -18.53 20.55 6.40
CA ILE A 358 -17.19 21.12 6.62
C ILE A 358 -16.26 20.05 7.20
N ILE A 359 -16.74 19.26 8.16
CA ILE A 359 -15.98 18.17 8.77
C ILE A 359 -15.73 17.06 7.74
N ALA A 360 -16.75 16.69 6.96
CA ALA A 360 -16.62 15.69 5.91
C ALA A 360 -15.59 16.13 4.83
N THR A 361 -15.63 17.39 4.41
CA THR A 361 -14.68 17.96 3.44
C THR A 361 -13.25 17.96 3.98
N ALA A 362 -13.04 18.42 5.22
CA ALA A 362 -11.72 18.42 5.83
C ALA A 362 -11.17 16.99 6.00
N THR A 363 -12.02 16.05 6.42
CA THR A 363 -11.64 14.64 6.56
C THR A 363 -11.31 14.02 5.20
N THR A 364 -12.03 14.39 4.14
CA THR A 364 -11.72 13.98 2.76
C THR A 364 -10.32 14.42 2.35
N ILE A 365 -9.99 15.69 2.54
CA ILE A 365 -8.69 16.25 2.14
C ILE A 365 -7.56 15.57 2.93
N VAL A 366 -7.69 15.51 4.25
CA VAL A 366 -6.68 14.85 5.11
C VAL A 366 -6.55 13.36 4.78
N GLY A 367 -7.66 12.67 4.55
CA GLY A 367 -7.67 11.26 4.16
C GLY A 367 -7.00 11.03 2.80
N ALA A 368 -7.28 11.86 1.80
CA ALA A 368 -6.66 11.79 0.49
C ALA A 368 -5.14 12.04 0.56
N MET A 369 -4.71 13.01 1.38
CA MET A 369 -3.30 13.25 1.65
C MET A 369 -2.62 12.03 2.29
N LEU A 370 -3.26 11.41 3.28
CA LEU A 370 -2.75 10.19 3.91
C LEU A 370 -2.64 9.03 2.90
N VAL A 371 -3.66 8.78 2.09
CA VAL A 371 -3.61 7.73 1.05
C VAL A 371 -2.49 8.01 0.05
N SER A 372 -2.32 9.25 -0.40
CA SER A 372 -1.23 9.64 -1.29
C SER A 372 0.15 9.40 -0.67
N LEU A 373 0.33 9.62 0.64
CA LEU A 373 1.58 9.31 1.35
C LEU A 373 1.91 7.80 1.35
N PHE A 374 0.90 6.93 1.44
CA PHE A 374 1.12 5.48 1.43
C PHE A 374 1.55 4.93 0.08
N THR A 375 1.01 5.50 -0.99
CA THR A 375 1.24 5.01 -2.36
C THR A 375 2.43 5.66 -3.05
N GLY A 376 3.03 6.62 -2.37
CA GLY A 376 3.98 7.56 -2.91
C GLY A 376 3.28 8.86 -3.35
N PRO A 377 3.79 10.02 -2.93
CA PRO A 377 3.14 11.31 -3.12
C PRO A 377 3.09 11.70 -4.60
N THR A 378 2.04 11.27 -5.30
CA THR A 378 1.69 11.74 -6.63
C THR A 378 0.49 12.66 -6.54
N TYR A 379 0.51 13.74 -7.31
CA TYR A 379 -0.60 14.71 -7.32
C TYR A 379 -1.87 14.10 -7.94
N GLU A 380 -1.73 13.16 -8.87
CA GLU A 380 -2.86 12.46 -9.51
C GLU A 380 -3.68 11.69 -8.46
N ILE A 381 -3.03 10.92 -7.62
CA ILE A 381 -3.68 10.13 -6.56
C ILE A 381 -4.36 11.06 -5.54
N LEU A 382 -3.66 12.13 -5.14
CA LEU A 382 -4.22 13.12 -4.22
C LEU A 382 -5.48 13.76 -4.81
N LEU A 383 -5.43 14.23 -6.05
CA LEU A 383 -6.55 14.87 -6.73
C LEU A 383 -7.70 13.89 -6.98
N PHE A 384 -7.39 12.65 -7.40
CA PHE A 384 -8.38 11.61 -7.64
C PHE A 384 -9.27 11.37 -6.40
N PHE A 385 -8.66 11.11 -5.25
CA PHE A 385 -9.41 10.87 -4.02
C PHE A 385 -10.08 12.13 -3.47
N THR A 386 -9.46 13.29 -3.66
CA THR A 386 -10.05 14.57 -3.25
C THR A 386 -11.31 14.86 -4.06
N PHE A 387 -11.27 14.77 -5.39
CA PHE A 387 -12.44 15.04 -6.24
C PHE A 387 -13.56 14.04 -5.99
N GLY A 388 -13.26 12.75 -5.99
CA GLY A 388 -14.26 11.73 -5.68
C GLY A 388 -14.92 11.94 -4.31
N GLY A 389 -14.11 12.26 -3.29
CA GLY A 389 -14.59 12.51 -1.95
C GLY A 389 -15.42 13.81 -1.82
N LEU A 390 -15.04 14.88 -2.50
CA LEU A 390 -15.84 16.13 -2.53
C LEU A 390 -17.20 15.91 -3.19
N VAL A 391 -17.25 15.19 -4.30
CA VAL A 391 -18.52 14.81 -4.95
C VAL A 391 -19.37 13.96 -4.00
N ALA A 392 -18.77 13.01 -3.29
CA ALA A 392 -19.46 12.24 -2.26
C ALA A 392 -20.08 13.12 -1.19
N VAL A 393 -19.34 14.13 -0.67
CA VAL A 393 -19.86 15.09 0.33
C VAL A 393 -21.04 15.89 -0.23
N LEU A 394 -20.91 16.43 -1.43
CA LEU A 394 -21.93 17.28 -2.05
C LEU A 394 -23.23 16.50 -2.32
N VAL A 395 -23.12 15.33 -2.93
CA VAL A 395 -24.30 14.54 -3.34
C VAL A 395 -24.94 13.81 -2.16
N SER A 396 -24.15 13.38 -1.16
CA SER A 396 -24.70 12.72 0.03
C SER A 396 -25.45 13.67 0.95
N SER A 397 -25.19 14.98 0.82
CA SER A 397 -25.84 15.97 1.66
C SER A 397 -27.30 16.19 1.21
N GLY A 398 -28.23 15.98 2.14
CA GLY A 398 -29.69 16.18 1.90
C GLY A 398 -30.47 14.90 1.57
N LEU A 399 -29.82 13.75 1.53
CA LEU A 399 -30.50 12.47 1.35
C LEU A 399 -31.38 12.14 2.55
N GLN A 400 -32.61 11.69 2.26
CA GLN A 400 -33.62 11.39 3.30
C GLN A 400 -33.84 9.89 3.46
N LYS A 401 -33.72 9.10 2.40
CA LYS A 401 -33.98 7.66 2.38
C LYS A 401 -32.69 6.86 2.25
N ARG A 402 -32.59 5.72 2.95
CA ARG A 402 -31.38 4.85 2.91
C ARG A 402 -31.01 4.40 1.49
N LEU A 403 -31.97 4.01 0.66
CA LEU A 403 -31.69 3.57 -0.71
C LEU A 403 -31.09 4.66 -1.62
N GLN A 404 -31.33 5.94 -1.28
CA GLN A 404 -30.74 7.05 -2.02
C GLN A 404 -29.21 7.12 -1.90
N ILE A 405 -28.60 6.37 -0.97
CA ILE A 405 -27.13 6.25 -0.79
C ILE A 405 -26.48 5.71 -2.10
N LEU A 406 -27.19 4.96 -2.90
CA LEU A 406 -26.68 4.46 -4.18
C LEU A 406 -26.42 5.58 -5.20
N VAL A 407 -27.12 6.73 -5.10
CA VAL A 407 -26.93 7.86 -6.03
C VAL A 407 -25.53 8.48 -5.91
N PRO A 408 -25.04 8.86 -4.71
CA PRO A 408 -23.67 9.32 -4.54
C PRO A 408 -22.64 8.32 -5.07
N SER A 409 -22.85 7.02 -4.86
CA SER A 409 -21.93 5.99 -5.32
C SER A 409 -21.82 5.93 -6.84
N LEU A 410 -22.93 6.05 -7.56
CA LEU A 410 -22.96 6.14 -9.02
C LEU A 410 -22.23 7.40 -9.51
N MET A 411 -22.51 8.55 -8.90
CA MET A 411 -21.87 9.82 -9.26
C MET A 411 -20.36 9.79 -9.00
N VAL A 412 -19.96 9.24 -7.89
CA VAL A 412 -18.53 9.06 -7.56
C VAL A 412 -17.86 8.13 -8.55
N GLY A 413 -18.47 6.98 -8.87
CA GLY A 413 -17.93 6.07 -9.88
C GLY A 413 -17.70 6.74 -11.23
N PHE A 414 -18.68 7.55 -11.68
CA PHE A 414 -18.58 8.34 -12.90
C PHE A 414 -17.44 9.38 -12.84
N ILE A 415 -17.36 10.17 -11.76
CA ILE A 415 -16.32 11.19 -11.60
C ILE A 415 -14.92 10.56 -11.48
N ASN A 416 -14.82 9.42 -10.80
CA ASN A 416 -13.57 8.68 -10.70
C ASN A 416 -13.09 8.21 -12.09
N ALA A 417 -13.97 7.66 -12.92
CA ALA A 417 -13.63 7.28 -14.29
C ALA A 417 -13.17 8.48 -15.11
N LEU A 418 -13.91 9.60 -15.02
CA LEU A 418 -13.55 10.85 -15.72
C LEU A 418 -12.19 11.38 -15.26
N SER A 419 -11.90 11.32 -13.95
CA SER A 419 -10.62 11.76 -13.40
C SER A 419 -9.44 10.98 -13.98
N ILE A 420 -9.55 9.66 -14.11
CA ILE A 420 -8.50 8.84 -14.73
C ILE A 420 -8.30 9.23 -16.18
N ILE A 421 -9.38 9.37 -16.96
CA ILE A 421 -9.29 9.79 -18.36
C ILE A 421 -8.58 11.14 -18.47
N VAL A 422 -8.93 12.12 -17.63
CA VAL A 422 -8.31 13.46 -17.63
C VAL A 422 -6.84 13.40 -17.25
N PHE A 423 -6.45 12.59 -16.26
CA PHE A 423 -5.04 12.49 -15.83
C PHE A 423 -4.16 11.73 -16.81
N THR A 424 -4.73 10.84 -17.61
CA THR A 424 -3.99 10.08 -18.64
C THR A 424 -3.91 10.79 -20.00
N MET A 425 -4.60 11.91 -20.17
CA MET A 425 -4.51 12.74 -21.39
C MET A 425 -3.14 13.40 -21.53
N ASP A 426 -2.56 13.33 -22.72
CA ASP A 426 -1.36 14.10 -23.07
C ASP A 426 -1.69 15.57 -23.34
N TRP A 427 -1.70 16.37 -22.28
CA TRP A 427 -2.01 17.80 -22.34
C TRP A 427 -1.01 18.60 -23.17
N GLN A 428 0.24 18.12 -23.33
CA GLN A 428 1.25 18.78 -24.18
C GLN A 428 0.91 18.58 -25.65
N ALA A 429 0.51 17.38 -26.03
CA ALA A 429 0.04 17.12 -27.39
C ALA A 429 -1.24 17.92 -27.71
N ILE A 430 -2.17 18.02 -26.76
CA ILE A 430 -3.41 18.81 -26.91
C ILE A 430 -3.09 20.30 -27.07
N SER A 431 -2.25 20.87 -26.19
CA SER A 431 -1.91 22.29 -26.24
C SER A 431 -1.17 22.67 -27.54
N SER A 432 -0.27 21.80 -28.02
CA SER A 432 0.46 22.04 -29.28
C SER A 432 -0.45 22.04 -30.51
N GLN A 433 -1.55 21.28 -30.47
CA GLN A 433 -2.54 21.24 -31.57
C GLN A 433 -3.48 22.44 -31.56
N ILE A 434 -3.78 23.01 -30.38
CA ILE A 434 -4.59 24.24 -30.26
C ILE A 434 -3.83 25.43 -30.82
N VAL A 435 -2.51 25.50 -30.63
CA VAL A 435 -1.66 26.60 -31.10
C VAL A 435 -1.38 26.49 -32.62
N SER A 436 -1.49 25.31 -33.23
CA SER A 436 -1.27 25.07 -34.66
C SER A 436 -2.43 24.26 -35.27
N PRO A 437 -3.52 24.87 -35.68
CA PRO A 437 -4.76 24.16 -36.07
C PRO A 437 -4.71 23.49 -37.45
N GLN A 438 -3.55 23.01 -37.92
CA GLN A 438 -3.47 22.22 -39.12
C GLN A 438 -3.84 20.75 -38.81
N THR A 439 -5.12 20.45 -39.01
CA THR A 439 -5.75 19.11 -38.88
C THR A 439 -5.68 18.47 -37.50
N ILE A 440 -6.72 18.69 -36.70
CA ILE A 440 -6.98 17.97 -35.44
C ILE A 440 -7.17 16.48 -35.78
N LYS A 441 -6.13 15.66 -35.58
CA LYS A 441 -6.28 14.20 -35.63
C LYS A 441 -6.78 13.74 -34.25
N ILE A 442 -8.07 13.43 -34.18
CA ILE A 442 -8.75 12.93 -32.96
C ILE A 442 -8.02 11.69 -32.39
N GLU A 443 -7.39 10.88 -33.23
CA GLU A 443 -6.59 9.72 -32.86
C GLU A 443 -5.41 10.02 -31.93
N LYS A 444 -4.90 11.26 -31.91
CA LYS A 444 -3.83 11.70 -31.00
C LYS A 444 -4.34 12.34 -29.69
N LEU A 445 -5.63 12.65 -29.61
CA LEU A 445 -6.28 13.29 -28.45
C LEU A 445 -6.82 12.24 -27.46
N VAL A 446 -7.13 11.05 -27.96
CA VAL A 446 -7.62 9.96 -27.11
C VAL A 446 -6.40 9.19 -26.61
N PRO A 447 -6.23 9.03 -25.29
CA PRO A 447 -5.18 8.16 -24.76
C PRO A 447 -5.32 6.80 -25.43
N ILE A 448 -4.18 6.19 -25.78
CA ILE A 448 -4.18 4.81 -26.29
C ILE A 448 -4.85 3.97 -25.20
N VAL A 449 -6.08 3.51 -25.49
CA VAL A 449 -6.84 2.67 -24.56
C VAL A 449 -6.17 1.31 -24.56
N ASP A 450 -5.17 1.17 -23.73
CA ASP A 450 -4.53 -0.11 -23.45
C ASP A 450 -5.29 -0.89 -22.36
N ALA A 451 -4.89 -2.13 -22.14
CA ALA A 451 -5.50 -2.99 -21.14
C ALA A 451 -5.31 -2.42 -19.69
N ALA A 452 -4.23 -1.70 -19.44
CA ALA A 452 -3.95 -1.12 -18.13
C ALA A 452 -4.89 0.05 -17.83
N LEU A 453 -5.05 1.00 -18.76
CA LEU A 453 -5.97 2.12 -18.62
C LEU A 453 -7.44 1.63 -18.48
N THR A 454 -7.84 0.63 -19.27
CA THR A 454 -9.17 0.03 -19.16
C THR A 454 -9.38 -0.59 -17.78
N SER A 455 -8.38 -1.28 -17.24
CA SER A 455 -8.40 -1.85 -15.90
C SER A 455 -8.56 -0.76 -14.84
N ASP A 456 -7.79 0.32 -14.90
CA ASP A 456 -7.83 1.41 -13.94
C ASP A 456 -9.18 2.13 -13.92
N ILE A 457 -9.79 2.37 -15.10
CA ILE A 457 -11.14 2.94 -15.20
C ILE A 457 -12.18 2.02 -14.57
N VAL A 458 -12.12 0.71 -14.87
CA VAL A 458 -13.06 -0.28 -14.28
C VAL A 458 -12.94 -0.29 -12.76
N TRP A 459 -11.71 -0.33 -12.24
CA TRP A 459 -11.50 -0.33 -10.79
C TRP A 459 -11.91 0.98 -10.13
N ALA A 460 -11.71 2.12 -10.78
CA ALA A 460 -12.17 3.42 -10.28
C ALA A 460 -13.70 3.50 -10.18
N VAL A 461 -14.40 2.98 -11.17
CA VAL A 461 -15.87 2.85 -11.14
C VAL A 461 -16.30 1.92 -10.02
N LEU A 462 -15.70 0.73 -9.92
CA LEU A 462 -16.02 -0.25 -8.87
C LEU A 462 -15.76 0.30 -7.46
N GLY A 463 -14.65 1.01 -7.25
CA GLY A 463 -14.35 1.67 -5.97
C GLY A 463 -15.40 2.71 -5.57
N GLY A 464 -15.85 3.52 -6.53
CA GLY A 464 -16.96 4.47 -6.31
C GLY A 464 -18.28 3.77 -6.00
N LEU A 465 -18.64 2.76 -6.81
CA LEU A 465 -19.88 1.99 -6.64
C LEU A 465 -19.92 1.22 -5.32
N ALA A 466 -18.79 0.69 -4.85
CA ALA A 466 -18.71 -0.09 -3.62
C ALA A 466 -18.96 0.76 -2.36
N ALA A 467 -18.68 2.07 -2.40
CA ALA A 467 -18.80 2.95 -1.25
C ALA A 467 -20.24 3.00 -0.68
N GLY A 468 -21.28 3.00 -1.52
CA GLY A 468 -22.68 3.04 -1.08
C GLY A 468 -23.15 1.76 -0.39
N PRO A 469 -23.03 0.59 -1.00
CA PRO A 469 -23.35 -0.67 -0.35
C PRO A 469 -22.59 -0.88 0.97
N LEU A 470 -21.30 -0.53 1.02
CA LEU A 470 -20.50 -0.57 2.25
C LEU A 470 -21.02 0.42 3.31
N ALA A 471 -21.42 1.64 2.90
CA ALA A 471 -22.04 2.59 3.81
C ALA A 471 -23.37 2.05 4.38
N LEU A 472 -24.22 1.43 3.56
CA LEU A 472 -25.47 0.79 4.00
C LEU A 472 -25.24 -0.31 5.02
N LEU A 473 -24.16 -1.10 4.84
CA LEU A 473 -23.77 -2.18 5.75
C LEU A 473 -23.19 -1.65 7.07
N LEU A 474 -22.28 -0.67 6.99
CA LEU A 474 -21.54 -0.17 8.16
C LEU A 474 -22.34 0.80 9.02
N LEU A 475 -23.24 1.59 8.41
CA LEU A 475 -23.99 2.62 9.14
C LEU A 475 -24.78 2.08 10.33
N PRO A 476 -25.52 0.95 10.25
CA PRO A 476 -26.19 0.37 11.42
C PRO A 476 -25.23 -0.08 12.52
N LEU A 477 -24.05 -0.60 12.14
CA LEU A 477 -23.03 -1.04 13.10
C LEU A 477 -22.44 0.16 13.85
N LEU A 478 -22.19 1.27 13.13
CA LEU A 478 -21.72 2.52 13.72
C LEU A 478 -22.78 3.15 14.64
N GLU A 479 -24.05 3.12 14.25
CA GLU A 479 -25.18 3.57 15.08
C GLU A 479 -25.28 2.80 16.40
N LEU A 480 -25.00 1.49 16.38
CA LEU A 480 -25.01 0.63 17.55
C LEU A 480 -23.79 0.83 18.45
N GLY A 481 -22.61 0.91 17.85
CA GLY A 481 -21.33 0.95 18.59
C GLY A 481 -21.04 2.30 19.27
N TRP A 482 -21.54 3.42 18.72
CA TRP A 482 -21.24 4.77 19.21
C TRP A 482 -22.45 5.54 19.75
N ASP A 483 -23.60 4.88 19.90
CA ASP A 483 -24.82 5.50 20.40
C ASP A 483 -25.20 6.81 19.64
N THR A 484 -24.87 6.83 18.35
CA THR A 484 -25.17 7.94 17.45
C THR A 484 -26.42 7.67 16.65
N ALA A 485 -27.10 8.71 16.23
CA ALA A 485 -28.26 8.59 15.35
C ALA A 485 -27.93 9.18 13.97
N SER A 486 -27.94 8.31 12.94
CA SER A 486 -27.81 8.80 11.58
C SER A 486 -29.01 9.67 11.18
N THR A 487 -28.80 10.48 10.13
CA THR A 487 -29.89 11.23 9.49
C THR A 487 -31.07 10.34 9.15
N PHE A 488 -30.83 9.11 8.67
CA PHE A 488 -31.90 8.17 8.30
C PHE A 488 -32.64 7.61 9.51
N LYS A 489 -31.92 7.35 10.60
CA LYS A 489 -32.55 6.92 11.86
C LYS A 489 -33.42 8.03 12.44
N LEU A 490 -32.93 9.28 12.45
CA LEU A 490 -33.73 10.42 12.89
C LEU A 490 -34.94 10.64 11.99
N ASN A 491 -34.80 10.65 10.66
CA ASN A 491 -35.93 10.83 9.75
C ASN A 491 -37.06 9.80 9.93
N ARG A 492 -36.70 8.57 10.34
CA ARG A 492 -37.71 7.55 10.69
C ARG A 492 -38.63 7.98 11.84
N TYR A 493 -38.14 8.80 12.78
CA TYR A 493 -38.92 9.29 13.90
C TYR A 493 -39.67 10.60 13.62
N MET A 494 -39.49 11.20 12.45
CA MET A 494 -40.34 12.31 12.00
C MET A 494 -41.67 11.86 11.41
N ASP A 495 -41.86 10.56 11.17
CA ASP A 495 -43.10 10.00 10.65
C ASP A 495 -44.18 9.95 11.79
N LEU A 496 -45.21 10.75 11.63
CA LEU A 496 -46.34 10.83 12.58
C LEU A 496 -47.28 9.59 12.53
N ASN A 497 -47.09 8.71 11.52
CA ASN A 497 -47.85 7.47 11.45
C ASN A 497 -47.29 6.36 12.35
N ARG A 498 -46.23 6.62 13.08
CA ARG A 498 -45.64 5.64 14.01
C ARG A 498 -46.65 5.30 15.15
N PRO A 499 -46.60 4.03 15.64
CA PRO A 499 -47.53 3.58 16.67
C PRO A 499 -47.61 4.51 17.89
N LEU A 500 -46.45 4.96 18.43
CA LEU A 500 -46.39 5.85 19.59
C LEU A 500 -47.09 7.19 19.34
N MET A 501 -46.97 7.79 18.16
CA MET A 501 -47.61 9.06 17.81
C MET A 501 -49.13 8.89 17.66
N LYS A 502 -49.58 7.77 17.09
CA LYS A 502 -51.01 7.41 17.02
C LYS A 502 -51.60 7.15 18.42
N GLU A 503 -50.83 6.50 19.29
CA GLU A 503 -51.22 6.28 20.68
C GLU A 503 -51.33 7.60 21.46
N LEU A 504 -50.36 8.52 21.27
CA LEU A 504 -50.40 9.86 21.85
C LEU A 504 -51.65 10.62 21.37
N LEU A 505 -51.96 10.57 20.07
CA LEU A 505 -53.16 11.21 19.54
C LEU A 505 -54.47 10.63 20.10
N SER A 506 -54.51 9.30 20.31
CA SER A 506 -55.69 8.63 20.83
C SER A 506 -55.89 8.85 22.32
N LYS A 507 -54.81 8.76 23.13
CA LYS A 507 -54.91 8.83 24.61
C LYS A 507 -54.83 10.25 25.18
N ALA A 508 -54.06 11.13 24.51
CA ALA A 508 -53.82 12.50 24.97
C ALA A 508 -53.84 13.49 23.80
N PRO A 509 -54.99 13.71 23.13
CA PRO A 509 -55.11 14.53 21.93
C PRO A 509 -54.68 15.99 22.11
N GLY A 510 -54.94 16.57 23.30
CA GLY A 510 -54.48 17.92 23.66
C GLY A 510 -52.95 18.01 23.72
N THR A 511 -52.28 17.01 24.33
CA THR A 511 -50.82 16.90 24.37
C THR A 511 -50.25 16.68 22.95
N TYR A 512 -50.93 15.88 22.11
CA TYR A 512 -50.49 15.72 20.70
C TYR A 512 -50.52 17.07 19.97
N GLN A 513 -51.59 17.86 20.07
CA GLN A 513 -51.66 19.18 19.48
C GLN A 513 -50.59 20.13 20.00
N HIS A 514 -50.33 20.12 21.32
CA HIS A 514 -49.25 20.86 21.95
C HIS A 514 -47.89 20.48 21.33
N CYS A 515 -47.59 19.20 21.26
CA CYS A 515 -46.33 18.72 20.65
C CYS A 515 -46.18 19.19 19.20
N MET A 516 -47.25 19.20 18.41
CA MET A 516 -47.22 19.70 17.02
C MET A 516 -46.97 21.22 16.98
N ALA A 517 -47.62 22.00 17.80
CA ALA A 517 -47.39 23.45 17.88
C ALA A 517 -45.97 23.80 18.31
N VAL A 518 -45.46 23.12 19.35
CA VAL A 518 -44.07 23.25 19.78
C VAL A 518 -43.09 22.87 18.65
N ALA A 519 -43.39 21.83 17.91
CA ALA A 519 -42.51 21.40 16.81
C ALA A 519 -42.41 22.44 15.70
N TYR A 520 -43.51 23.08 15.31
CA TYR A 520 -43.49 24.18 14.32
C TYR A 520 -42.72 25.40 14.84
N LEU A 521 -42.97 25.76 16.10
CA LEU A 521 -42.24 26.87 16.74
C LEU A 521 -40.75 26.59 16.83
N ALA A 522 -40.40 25.42 17.35
CA ALA A 522 -39.00 25.01 17.54
C ALA A 522 -38.25 24.91 16.22
N GLN A 523 -38.91 24.41 15.15
CA GLN A 523 -38.33 24.41 13.80
C GLN A 523 -38.03 25.83 13.32
N SER A 524 -39.00 26.76 13.38
CA SER A 524 -38.84 28.13 12.93
C SER A 524 -37.75 28.88 13.69
N VAL A 525 -37.70 28.70 15.02
CA VAL A 525 -36.63 29.26 15.84
C VAL A 525 -35.30 28.61 15.51
N GLY A 526 -35.25 27.29 15.34
CA GLY A 526 -34.06 26.55 14.96
C GLY A 526 -33.45 26.99 13.63
N GLU A 527 -34.29 27.24 12.63
CA GLU A 527 -33.86 27.80 11.33
C GLU A 527 -33.24 29.18 11.49
N ALA A 528 -33.84 30.06 12.27
CA ALA A 528 -33.36 31.43 12.48
C ALA A 528 -32.02 31.48 13.20
N VAL A 529 -31.74 30.55 14.11
CA VAL A 529 -30.51 30.50 14.91
C VAL A 529 -29.55 29.41 14.46
N GLY A 530 -29.85 28.72 13.34
CA GLY A 530 -29.00 27.68 12.73
C GLY A 530 -28.92 26.39 13.59
N ALA A 531 -29.96 25.97 14.31
CA ALA A 531 -30.05 24.72 15.08
C ALA A 531 -30.32 23.51 14.20
N ASP A 532 -30.10 22.29 14.72
CA ASP A 532 -30.59 21.08 14.07
C ASP A 532 -32.14 21.04 14.18
N THR A 533 -32.78 21.56 13.12
CA THR A 533 -34.26 21.66 13.05
C THR A 533 -34.92 20.29 13.03
N ARG A 534 -34.25 19.24 12.52
CA ARG A 534 -34.78 17.87 12.56
C ARG A 534 -34.81 17.34 13.96
N LEU A 535 -33.72 17.51 14.72
CA LEU A 535 -33.64 17.07 16.10
C LEU A 535 -34.61 17.84 16.97
N LEU A 536 -34.75 19.16 16.79
CA LEU A 536 -35.75 19.99 17.48
C LEU A 536 -37.15 19.51 17.22
N ARG A 537 -37.48 19.23 15.97
CA ARG A 537 -38.83 18.78 15.57
C ARG A 537 -39.14 17.41 16.16
N ILE A 538 -38.21 16.46 16.12
CA ILE A 538 -38.36 15.14 16.71
C ILE A 538 -38.47 15.27 18.24
N GLY A 539 -37.57 16.04 18.86
CA GLY A 539 -37.65 16.31 20.29
C GLY A 539 -39.01 16.86 20.72
N ALA A 540 -39.54 17.83 19.97
CA ALA A 540 -40.86 18.39 20.19
C ALA A 540 -42.00 17.37 20.02
N TYR A 541 -41.94 16.44 19.07
CA TYR A 541 -42.95 15.41 18.90
C TYR A 541 -43.05 14.47 20.10
N TYR A 542 -41.91 14.16 20.74
CA TYR A 542 -41.83 13.13 21.77
C TYR A 542 -41.62 13.65 23.18
N HIS A 543 -41.37 14.98 23.39
CA HIS A 543 -40.99 15.50 24.73
C HIS A 543 -42.00 15.19 25.82
N ASP A 544 -43.28 15.17 25.48
CA ASP A 544 -44.40 15.03 26.41
C ASP A 544 -45.16 13.68 26.32
N VAL A 545 -44.57 12.64 25.64
CA VAL A 545 -45.20 11.32 25.52
C VAL A 545 -45.57 10.68 26.87
N GLY A 546 -44.87 11.04 27.93
CA GLY A 546 -45.14 10.54 29.27
C GLY A 546 -46.50 10.98 29.85
N LYS A 547 -47.11 12.02 29.30
CA LYS A 547 -48.46 12.50 29.71
C LYS A 547 -49.57 11.53 29.31
N MET A 548 -49.34 10.64 28.35
CA MET A 548 -50.30 9.59 27.96
C MET A 548 -50.69 8.66 29.11
N VAL A 549 -49.85 8.52 30.15
CA VAL A 549 -50.14 7.60 31.25
C VAL A 549 -51.32 8.11 32.12
N ASN A 550 -51.41 9.43 32.34
CA ASN A 550 -52.45 10.05 33.12
C ASN A 550 -52.88 11.37 32.43
N PRO A 551 -53.51 11.33 31.26
CA PRO A 551 -53.73 12.52 30.44
C PRO A 551 -54.62 13.56 31.11
N LYS A 552 -55.65 13.17 31.89
CA LYS A 552 -56.59 14.08 32.56
C LYS A 552 -55.94 15.01 33.62
N PHE A 553 -54.74 14.69 34.08
CA PHE A 553 -53.99 15.55 35.00
C PHE A 553 -53.27 16.72 34.29
N PHE A 554 -53.32 16.79 32.95
CA PHE A 554 -52.72 17.87 32.18
C PHE A 554 -53.81 18.72 31.55
N ILE A 555 -53.76 20.03 31.79
CA ILE A 555 -54.80 20.98 31.43
C ILE A 555 -55.23 20.94 29.97
N GLU A 556 -54.28 20.68 29.06
CA GLU A 556 -54.54 20.57 27.63
C GLU A 556 -55.43 19.38 27.24
N ASN A 557 -55.61 18.38 28.13
CA ASN A 557 -56.50 17.21 27.93
C ASN A 557 -57.75 17.24 28.81
N GLN A 558 -58.02 18.33 29.49
CA GLN A 558 -59.23 18.51 30.32
C GLN A 558 -60.35 19.12 29.49
N PHE A 559 -61.16 18.30 28.83
CA PHE A 559 -62.24 18.76 27.96
C PHE A 559 -63.59 18.92 28.70
N ASP A 560 -63.69 18.24 29.86
CA ASP A 560 -64.96 18.18 30.63
C ASP A 560 -65.05 19.26 31.76
N GLY A 561 -64.07 20.14 31.89
CA GLY A 561 -63.99 21.20 32.84
C GLY A 561 -63.70 20.76 34.33
N GLU A 562 -63.51 19.46 34.57
CA GLU A 562 -63.09 18.93 35.87
C GLU A 562 -61.57 18.86 35.94
N ASN A 563 -61.02 19.48 37.00
CA ASN A 563 -59.58 19.44 37.24
C ASN A 563 -59.24 18.46 38.36
N PRO A 564 -58.66 17.29 38.14
CA PRO A 564 -58.33 16.32 39.16
C PRO A 564 -57.38 16.84 40.24
N HIS A 565 -56.71 17.94 40.02
CA HIS A 565 -55.83 18.57 41.02
C HIS A 565 -56.55 19.33 42.10
N ASP A 566 -57.83 19.65 41.91
CA ASP A 566 -58.61 20.43 42.86
C ASP A 566 -58.91 19.67 44.19
N VAL A 567 -58.85 18.34 44.11
CA VAL A 567 -59.09 17.44 45.28
C VAL A 567 -57.78 16.82 45.82
N LEU A 568 -56.63 17.17 45.27
CA LEU A 568 -55.35 16.63 45.69
C LEU A 568 -54.50 17.65 46.47
N GLU A 569 -53.64 17.15 47.36
CA GLU A 569 -52.64 18.00 47.99
C GLU A 569 -51.60 18.50 46.94
N PRO A 570 -51.09 19.75 47.12
CA PRO A 570 -50.11 20.33 46.17
C PRO A 570 -48.88 19.46 45.94
N ARG A 571 -48.45 18.71 46.98
CA ARG A 571 -47.31 17.78 46.85
C ARG A 571 -47.62 16.56 45.93
N GLU A 572 -48.85 16.04 46.08
CA GLU A 572 -49.28 14.90 45.22
C GLU A 572 -49.49 15.33 43.80
N SER A 573 -50.14 16.48 43.58
CA SER A 573 -50.31 17.11 42.28
C SER A 573 -48.98 17.34 41.59
N SER A 574 -48.03 17.93 42.33
CA SER A 574 -46.65 18.13 41.83
C SER A 574 -45.98 16.82 41.44
N LYS A 575 -46.02 15.79 42.26
CA LYS A 575 -45.44 14.48 42.01
C LYS A 575 -46.00 13.83 40.74
N ILE A 576 -47.31 13.94 40.50
CA ILE A 576 -47.95 13.40 39.30
C ILE A 576 -47.41 14.09 38.05
N ILE A 577 -47.34 15.43 38.06
CA ILE A 577 -46.87 16.21 36.93
C ILE A 577 -45.39 16.01 36.69
N LEU A 578 -44.54 16.10 37.73
CA LEU A 578 -43.11 15.88 37.61
C LEU A 578 -42.75 14.51 37.01
N ASN A 579 -43.58 13.50 37.29
CA ASN A 579 -43.31 12.13 36.90
C ASN A 579 -43.49 11.87 35.37
N HIS A 580 -44.16 12.78 34.62
CA HIS A 580 -44.32 12.57 33.16
C HIS A 580 -42.97 12.52 32.44
N VAL A 581 -41.98 13.28 32.89
CA VAL A 581 -40.63 13.29 32.30
C VAL A 581 -39.98 11.90 32.43
N ARG A 582 -40.02 11.29 33.62
CA ARG A 582 -39.45 9.94 33.83
C ARG A 582 -40.24 8.87 33.05
N ARG A 583 -41.57 8.99 33.03
CA ARG A 583 -42.44 8.09 32.24
C ARG A 583 -42.17 8.22 30.75
N GLY A 584 -42.03 9.46 30.25
CA GLY A 584 -41.68 9.75 28.86
C GLY A 584 -40.33 9.16 28.47
N MET A 585 -39.31 9.28 29.33
CA MET A 585 -38.02 8.61 29.13
C MET A 585 -38.19 7.09 28.99
N LYS A 586 -38.91 6.45 29.91
CA LYS A 586 -39.13 5.00 29.90
C LYS A 586 -39.85 4.54 28.63
N ILE A 587 -40.95 5.21 28.26
CA ILE A 587 -41.68 4.96 27.02
C ILE A 587 -40.73 5.12 25.80
N GLY A 588 -39.95 6.20 25.78
CA GLY A 588 -38.99 6.45 24.69
C GLY A 588 -37.96 5.34 24.55
N GLN A 589 -37.42 4.84 25.65
CA GLN A 589 -36.48 3.72 25.66
C GLN A 589 -37.13 2.40 25.20
N GLU A 590 -38.33 2.10 25.66
CA GLU A 590 -39.09 0.90 25.29
C GLU A 590 -39.39 0.83 23.78
N VAL A 591 -39.71 1.97 23.17
CA VAL A 591 -39.96 2.03 21.70
C VAL A 591 -38.67 2.24 20.86
N GLY A 592 -37.49 2.26 21.48
CA GLY A 592 -36.21 2.37 20.83
C GLY A 592 -35.89 3.74 20.26
N LEU A 593 -36.37 4.84 20.88
CA LEU A 593 -35.96 6.18 20.50
C LEU A 593 -34.43 6.33 20.66
N PRO A 594 -33.74 7.02 19.75
CA PRO A 594 -32.35 7.36 19.93
C PRO A 594 -32.08 8.08 21.24
N LYS A 595 -30.97 7.82 21.90
CA LYS A 595 -30.60 8.45 23.15
C LYS A 595 -30.71 9.98 23.10
N ILE A 596 -30.24 10.61 22.02
CA ILE A 596 -30.32 12.05 21.85
C ILE A 596 -31.77 12.59 21.91
N VAL A 597 -32.75 11.80 21.47
CA VAL A 597 -34.18 12.16 21.59
C VAL A 597 -34.70 11.91 23.01
N VAL A 598 -34.28 10.82 23.62
CA VAL A 598 -34.60 10.53 25.04
C VAL A 598 -34.03 11.60 25.97
N ASP A 599 -32.84 12.11 25.69
CA ASP A 599 -32.22 13.20 26.43
C ASP A 599 -33.02 14.50 26.29
N LEU A 600 -33.63 14.78 25.13
CA LEU A 600 -34.56 15.92 25.00
C LEU A 600 -35.83 15.76 25.83
N ILE A 601 -36.37 14.53 25.94
CA ILE A 601 -37.49 14.23 26.84
C ILE A 601 -37.12 14.52 28.27
N LEU A 602 -35.93 14.13 28.73
CA LEU A 602 -35.46 14.35 30.10
C LEU A 602 -35.17 15.83 30.40
N GLN A 603 -34.68 16.57 29.43
CA GLN A 603 -34.09 17.89 29.64
C GLN A 603 -35.04 19.07 29.36
N HIS A 604 -36.21 18.82 28.74
CA HIS A 604 -37.07 19.92 28.31
C HIS A 604 -37.61 20.79 29.46
N HIS A 605 -37.72 20.26 30.65
CA HIS A 605 -38.03 21.01 31.88
C HIS A 605 -36.79 21.34 32.73
N GLY A 606 -35.66 20.65 32.49
CA GLY A 606 -34.45 20.82 33.32
C GLY A 606 -34.72 20.57 34.80
N THR A 607 -34.30 21.50 35.63
CA THR A 607 -34.53 21.49 37.10
C THR A 607 -35.46 22.63 37.56
N GLN A 608 -36.38 23.05 36.69
CA GLN A 608 -37.27 24.18 36.94
C GLN A 608 -38.18 23.92 38.13
N LEU A 609 -38.51 24.99 38.87
CA LEU A 609 -39.52 24.99 39.91
C LEU A 609 -40.93 24.99 39.28
N MET A 610 -41.81 24.18 39.81
CA MET A 610 -43.24 24.21 39.52
C MET A 610 -43.93 25.26 40.36
N ASP A 611 -43.84 26.52 39.96
CA ASP A 611 -44.25 27.67 40.74
C ASP A 611 -45.70 27.59 41.22
N TYR A 612 -46.63 27.07 40.41
CA TYR A 612 -48.06 27.04 40.75
C TYR A 612 -48.31 26.24 42.04
N PHE A 613 -47.92 24.99 42.09
CA PHE A 613 -48.13 24.14 43.27
C PHE A 613 -47.22 24.51 44.43
N TYR A 614 -46.02 25.01 44.19
CA TYR A 614 -45.15 25.53 45.20
C TYR A 614 -45.79 26.73 45.92
N ASN A 615 -46.33 27.68 45.13
CA ASN A 615 -47.02 28.87 45.74
C ASN A 615 -48.30 28.51 46.50
N ILE A 616 -49.04 27.50 46.02
CA ILE A 616 -50.25 27.01 46.79
C ILE A 616 -49.75 26.36 48.08
N ALA A 617 -48.78 25.51 48.07
CA ALA A 617 -48.17 24.86 49.20
C ALA A 617 -47.66 25.91 50.21
N ALA A 618 -46.97 26.93 49.72
CA ALA A 618 -46.44 28.03 50.57
C ALA A 618 -47.50 28.85 51.26
N LYS A 619 -48.67 28.95 50.64
CA LYS A 619 -49.85 29.61 51.29
C LYS A 619 -50.59 28.70 52.27
N THR A 620 -50.57 27.37 52.01
CA THR A 620 -51.32 26.39 52.84
C THR A 620 -50.54 25.91 54.06
N TYR A 621 -49.23 25.76 53.92
CA TYR A 621 -48.35 25.26 54.96
C TYR A 621 -47.43 26.39 55.47
N SER A 622 -46.95 26.29 56.69
CA SER A 622 -45.99 27.23 57.26
C SER A 622 -44.64 27.15 56.43
N ASN A 623 -44.11 28.30 56.03
CA ASN A 623 -42.95 28.40 55.17
C ASN A 623 -41.70 27.60 55.63
N SER A 624 -41.60 27.28 56.96
CA SER A 624 -40.49 26.53 57.53
C SER A 624 -40.46 25.01 57.18
N THR A 625 -41.57 24.47 56.63
CA THR A 625 -41.76 23.03 56.40
C THR A 625 -41.72 22.63 54.91
N ILE A 626 -41.61 23.62 54.02
CA ILE A 626 -41.68 23.35 52.56
C ILE A 626 -40.29 23.31 51.98
N ARG A 627 -39.93 22.16 51.45
CA ARG A 627 -38.68 21.96 50.65
C ARG A 627 -38.98 22.23 49.20
N GLU A 628 -38.32 23.22 48.62
CA GLU A 628 -38.44 23.60 47.19
C GLU A 628 -38.09 22.45 46.25
N GLU A 629 -37.14 21.59 46.65
CA GLU A 629 -36.67 20.44 45.84
C GLU A 629 -37.80 19.46 45.51
N VAL A 630 -38.83 19.36 46.33
CA VAL A 630 -40.02 18.48 46.13
C VAL A 630 -40.86 18.96 44.94
N PHE A 631 -40.75 20.25 44.60
CA PHE A 631 -41.50 20.90 43.52
C PHE A 631 -40.64 21.21 42.32
N ARG A 632 -39.36 20.79 42.31
CA ARG A 632 -38.47 20.94 41.17
C ARG A 632 -38.48 19.70 40.29
N TYR A 633 -38.36 19.91 38.95
CA TYR A 633 -38.15 18.83 38.02
C TYR A 633 -36.83 18.12 38.31
N PRO A 634 -36.75 16.80 38.05
CA PRO A 634 -35.59 16.00 38.45
C PRO A 634 -34.32 16.24 37.60
N GLY A 635 -34.44 16.98 36.50
CA GLY A 635 -33.35 17.21 35.60
C GLY A 635 -33.02 16.01 34.66
N PRO A 636 -31.86 16.05 34.02
CA PRO A 636 -30.81 17.07 34.08
C PRO A 636 -31.21 18.40 33.41
N LYS A 637 -30.41 19.47 33.65
CA LYS A 637 -30.51 20.72 32.90
C LYS A 637 -30.22 20.47 31.45
N PRO A 638 -30.65 21.36 30.49
CA PRO A 638 -30.29 21.26 29.09
C PRO A 638 -28.79 21.17 28.91
N GLN A 639 -28.33 20.14 28.18
CA GLN A 639 -26.93 19.85 27.91
C GLN A 639 -26.57 20.09 26.42
N SER A 640 -27.58 20.43 25.62
CA SER A 640 -27.39 20.82 24.21
C SER A 640 -28.18 22.09 23.91
N PHE A 641 -27.77 22.77 22.84
CA PHE A 641 -28.47 23.97 22.38
C PHE A 641 -29.92 23.67 21.96
N GLU A 642 -30.13 22.53 21.31
CA GLU A 642 -31.46 22.06 20.93
C GLU A 642 -32.36 21.80 22.17
N ALA A 643 -31.79 21.22 23.22
CA ALA A 643 -32.52 21.03 24.48
C ALA A 643 -32.91 22.37 25.14
N ALA A 644 -31.99 23.34 25.13
CA ALA A 644 -32.27 24.67 25.63
C ALA A 644 -33.34 25.41 24.80
N LEU A 645 -33.28 25.30 23.48
CA LEU A 645 -34.31 25.86 22.58
C LEU A 645 -35.67 25.19 22.78
N LEU A 646 -35.68 23.88 22.88
CA LEU A 646 -36.93 23.13 23.15
C LEU A 646 -37.55 23.57 24.47
N MET A 647 -36.74 23.74 25.54
CA MET A 647 -37.17 24.27 26.84
C MET A 647 -37.84 25.63 26.72
N VAL A 648 -37.34 26.51 25.87
CA VAL A 648 -37.94 27.85 25.68
C VAL A 648 -39.21 27.72 24.83
N CYS A 649 -39.17 26.94 23.73
CA CYS A 649 -40.29 26.83 22.79
C CYS A 649 -41.55 26.23 23.44
N TYR A 650 -41.40 25.14 24.25
CA TYR A 650 -42.56 24.57 24.93
C TYR A 650 -43.15 25.56 25.96
N ALA A 651 -42.29 26.28 26.68
CA ALA A 651 -42.76 27.26 27.66
C ALA A 651 -43.46 28.47 27.01
N VAL A 652 -42.95 28.92 25.87
CA VAL A 652 -43.60 30.00 25.10
C VAL A 652 -44.93 29.54 24.52
N GLU A 653 -45.02 28.33 23.97
CA GLU A 653 -46.28 27.78 23.43
C GLU A 653 -47.32 27.67 24.57
N ALA A 654 -46.96 27.05 25.69
CA ALA A 654 -47.88 26.90 26.85
C ALA A 654 -48.34 28.24 27.41
N ALA A 655 -47.44 29.20 27.58
CA ALA A 655 -47.77 30.53 28.10
C ALA A 655 -48.62 31.36 27.09
N SER A 656 -48.44 31.14 25.79
CA SER A 656 -49.19 31.86 24.76
C SER A 656 -50.70 31.59 24.79
N ARG A 657 -51.08 30.39 25.25
CA ARG A 657 -52.50 30.00 25.40
C ARG A 657 -53.26 30.79 26.47
N SER A 658 -52.55 31.38 27.42
CA SER A 658 -53.13 32.20 28.48
C SER A 658 -53.33 33.68 28.11
N LEU A 659 -52.86 34.10 26.95
CA LEU A 659 -52.98 35.48 26.50
C LEU A 659 -54.38 35.69 25.82
N LEU A 660 -55.21 36.54 26.42
CA LEU A 660 -56.61 36.80 25.97
C LEU A 660 -56.70 37.71 24.76
N ASN A 661 -55.85 38.35 24.25
CA ASN A 661 -55.80 39.11 22.95
C ASN A 661 -54.32 39.54 22.69
N PRO A 662 -53.50 38.61 22.31
CA PRO A 662 -52.06 38.85 22.23
C PRO A 662 -51.71 39.84 21.13
N ASN A 663 -51.11 40.93 21.53
CA ASN A 663 -50.45 41.84 20.57
C ASN A 663 -48.93 41.54 20.57
N ARG A 664 -48.26 42.02 19.55
CA ARG A 664 -46.83 41.77 19.33
C ARG A 664 -45.97 42.23 20.51
N LYS A 665 -46.37 43.30 21.23
CA LYS A 665 -45.61 43.84 22.36
C LYS A 665 -45.72 42.94 23.61
N GLU A 666 -46.91 42.44 23.89
CA GLU A 666 -47.21 41.53 25.01
C GLU A 666 -46.51 40.17 24.77
N PHE A 667 -46.64 39.65 23.53
CA PHE A 667 -45.96 38.41 23.20
C PHE A 667 -44.44 38.53 23.38
N ARG A 668 -43.82 39.61 22.90
CA ARG A 668 -42.37 39.88 23.09
C ARG A 668 -42.03 40.01 24.59
N LYS A 669 -42.83 40.64 25.38
CA LYS A 669 -42.67 40.76 26.83
C LYS A 669 -42.70 39.39 27.52
N MET A 670 -43.68 38.56 27.17
CA MET A 670 -43.81 37.18 27.68
C MET A 670 -42.57 36.34 27.32
N VAL A 671 -42.14 36.30 26.07
CA VAL A 671 -40.93 35.54 25.64
C VAL A 671 -39.70 36.03 26.45
N ARG A 672 -39.55 37.34 26.59
CA ARG A 672 -38.43 37.92 27.33
C ARG A 672 -38.44 37.49 28.80
N LEU A 673 -39.60 37.49 29.44
CA LEU A 673 -39.77 37.06 30.84
C LEU A 673 -39.41 35.59 31.01
N ILE A 674 -39.87 34.73 30.10
CA ILE A 674 -39.53 33.29 30.10
C ILE A 674 -38.02 33.10 29.99
N LEU A 675 -37.38 33.77 29.05
CA LEU A 675 -35.90 33.68 28.86
C LEU A 675 -35.16 34.15 30.11
N VAL A 676 -35.49 35.33 30.65
CA VAL A 676 -34.85 35.87 31.85
C VAL A 676 -35.01 34.92 33.05
N LYS A 677 -36.22 34.38 33.25
CA LYS A 677 -36.49 33.43 34.33
C LYS A 677 -35.58 32.17 34.19
N ARG A 678 -35.41 31.61 32.98
CA ARG A 678 -34.57 30.42 32.76
C ARG A 678 -33.08 30.74 32.96
N ILE A 679 -32.64 31.91 32.57
CA ILE A 679 -31.26 32.36 32.79
C ILE A 679 -30.99 32.56 34.29
N VAL A 680 -31.87 33.25 35.01
CA VAL A 680 -31.71 33.51 36.46
C VAL A 680 -31.74 32.21 37.25
N ASP A 681 -32.61 31.25 36.86
CA ASP A 681 -32.70 29.92 37.51
C ASP A 681 -31.51 29.00 37.10
N GLY A 682 -30.57 29.52 36.33
CA GLY A 682 -29.36 28.80 35.92
C GLY A 682 -29.62 27.56 35.06
N GLN A 683 -30.75 27.50 34.36
CA GLN A 683 -31.13 26.32 33.55
C GLN A 683 -30.21 26.07 32.38
N PHE A 684 -29.51 27.09 31.90
CA PHE A 684 -28.61 26.99 30.76
C PHE A 684 -27.12 26.84 31.14
N SER A 685 -26.81 26.62 32.43
CA SER A 685 -25.42 26.53 32.92
C SER A 685 -24.66 25.32 32.40
N GLU A 686 -25.34 24.29 31.88
CA GLU A 686 -24.74 23.05 31.39
C GLU A 686 -24.75 22.96 29.85
N CYS A 687 -25.25 23.99 29.15
CA CYS A 687 -25.24 24.04 27.70
C CYS A 687 -24.37 25.20 27.18
N ASP A 688 -23.66 24.95 26.06
CA ASP A 688 -22.88 26.01 25.38
C ASP A 688 -23.87 26.96 24.64
N LEU A 689 -24.33 27.98 25.30
CA LEU A 689 -25.02 29.10 24.67
C LEU A 689 -23.98 30.15 24.31
N SER A 690 -23.66 30.31 23.03
CA SER A 690 -22.90 31.47 22.59
C SER A 690 -23.77 32.75 22.79
N SER A 691 -23.14 33.83 23.17
CA SER A 691 -23.78 35.14 23.39
C SER A 691 -24.17 35.87 22.06
N ARG A 692 -24.29 35.14 20.96
CA ARG A 692 -24.72 35.68 19.66
C ARG A 692 -26.22 35.91 19.58
#